data_aba1af155effbdd1efaab3f83b89ef15
#
_entry.id   aba1af155effbdd1efaab3f83b89ef15
#
_cell.length_a   1.000
_cell.length_b   1.000
_cell.length_c   1.000
_cell.angle_alpha   90.00
_cell.angle_beta   90.00
_cell.angle_gamma   90.00
#
_symmetry.space_group_name_H-M   'P 1'
#
loop_
_entity.id
_entity.type
_entity.pdbx_description
1 polymer ?
#
loop_
_entity_poly.entity_id
_entity_poly.type
_entity_poly.pdbx_seq_one_letter_code
_entity_poly.pdbx_strand_id
1 'polypeptide(L)'
;MFTRGQGCRQPAVLLIVALALLLAAFSALAAEGGKPLTIEGKKFLPLRVLSRAFSTIYSAPDTGSATVQENVPAFQSFFVYEKKPAASDLDPYTWYRVGTDNRGTIVGWMHSDDAFEWKQTMCLSYTHPEGRHPVLMFERREGLEKYTAMPAEQRRSAVQKLYQEIDTGRIPPDFPVVTVEPKMAVDISKQFYLLPILDFDSLEIDDREARILKLAAVTRGDATARQSSDIRKNKDYLDTAVAGPEQAAAAKVRELAIDVVWVMDTTNSMQPYIDQTLKALEKSSREIARNASVGRALRFGIWAYRDSTEIPGIGYDVKNFTPVLQDVETFTTTLKGVRASTVGSQGYAEDMFSGIKAAIDRTAWTPDALRIVILVGDAPAHEAGHKWNMSKMNAETLRQLANDQKITILALHIKDPQARKYHERTEEQFRALSTNPGVQEAAYFTTASDDLEGFDRITTRITGPIISLLAKAKGSGTGPAMQEGGGKQAVAAAGTDTAPAGPDRPVNLDLLGEDTAGGGTGDRSGVEQQTRENLKAALVQWLGSQAGVQAPRDVVAWVTDKDLIDSEIQALEVRLLINKRQLDSLRTTLQMILTAGRTGQISGDDFFSSLQAAAASTARDPELIRRAKSLAQTGLIPEFLQGLPYTSRIMDMTNELWNSWSVDDQDMFLADLEARIMAYETIHDSPEGWVQLNRSDDPGDYVYPITLDLLP
;
A
#
# COMPACT_ATOMS: atom_id res chain seq x y z
N MET A 1 -82.25 37.86 -8.01
CA MET A 1 -81.97 37.56 -9.43
C MET A 1 -80.48 37.26 -9.58
N PHE A 2 -80.19 36.02 -9.87
CA PHE A 2 -78.88 35.48 -9.84
C PHE A 2 -78.30 35.31 -11.21
N THR A 3 -77.03 35.66 -11.41
CA THR A 3 -76.25 35.18 -12.54
C THR A 3 -74.93 34.70 -12.05
N ARG A 4 -74.68 33.42 -12.34
CA ARG A 4 -73.43 32.65 -12.07
C ARG A 4 -72.35 33.09 -13.03
N GLY A 5 -71.15 33.38 -12.46
CA GLY A 5 -69.92 33.48 -13.23
C GLY A 5 -69.24 32.11 -13.35
N GLN A 6 -69.02 31.68 -14.58
CA GLN A 6 -68.14 30.50 -14.88
C GLN A 6 -66.69 30.97 -14.89
N GLY A 7 -65.90 30.51 -13.96
CA GLY A 7 -64.47 30.80 -13.88
C GLY A 7 -63.64 29.78 -14.72
N CYS A 8 -62.79 30.37 -15.48
CA CYS A 8 -61.80 29.78 -16.37
C CYS A 8 -60.89 28.81 -15.64
N ARG A 9 -60.93 27.50 -15.94
CA ARG A 9 -60.03 26.42 -15.40
C ARG A 9 -59.18 25.75 -16.46
N GLN A 10 -58.88 26.38 -17.60
CA GLN A 10 -58.17 25.74 -18.68
C GLN A 10 -56.66 25.97 -18.80
N PRO A 11 -55.96 26.97 -18.23
CA PRO A 11 -54.51 27.08 -18.43
C PRO A 11 -53.66 26.14 -17.52
N ALA A 12 -54.18 25.74 -16.35
CA ALA A 12 -53.43 24.91 -15.42
C ALA A 12 -53.29 23.45 -15.88
N VAL A 13 -54.27 22.89 -16.56
CA VAL A 13 -54.24 21.51 -17.06
C VAL A 13 -53.31 21.38 -18.25
N LEU A 14 -53.26 22.37 -19.13
CA LEU A 14 -52.33 22.40 -20.26
C LEU A 14 -50.86 22.50 -19.81
N LEU A 15 -50.59 23.26 -18.72
CA LEU A 15 -49.22 23.36 -18.17
C LEU A 15 -48.76 22.06 -17.53
N ILE A 16 -49.64 21.38 -16.81
CA ILE A 16 -49.34 20.06 -16.18
C ILE A 16 -49.12 18.98 -17.25
N VAL A 17 -49.91 18.98 -18.31
CA VAL A 17 -49.74 18.03 -19.43
C VAL A 17 -48.47 18.33 -20.22
N ALA A 18 -48.11 19.60 -20.44
CA ALA A 18 -46.84 19.97 -21.07
C ALA A 18 -45.64 19.62 -20.19
N LEU A 19 -45.71 19.79 -18.88
CA LEU A 19 -44.65 19.40 -17.93
C LEU A 19 -44.53 17.88 -17.83
N ALA A 20 -45.63 17.14 -17.84
CA ALA A 20 -45.66 15.69 -17.86
C ALA A 20 -45.13 15.13 -19.20
N LEU A 21 -45.40 15.77 -20.32
CA LEU A 21 -44.83 15.41 -21.61
C LEU A 21 -43.34 15.74 -21.72
N LEU A 22 -42.88 16.84 -21.12
CA LEU A 22 -41.45 17.16 -20.99
C LEU A 22 -40.74 16.20 -20.08
N LEU A 23 -41.32 15.81 -18.94
CA LEU A 23 -40.76 14.77 -18.03
C LEU A 23 -40.76 13.38 -18.70
N ALA A 24 -41.79 13.03 -19.47
CA ALA A 24 -41.84 11.80 -20.24
C ALA A 24 -40.83 11.82 -21.40
N ALA A 25 -40.56 12.95 -22.05
CA ALA A 25 -39.53 13.09 -23.06
C ALA A 25 -38.13 13.00 -22.47
N PHE A 26 -37.90 13.56 -21.29
CA PHE A 26 -36.63 13.35 -20.55
C PHE A 26 -36.47 11.91 -20.09
N SER A 27 -37.52 11.21 -19.67
CA SER A 27 -37.47 9.79 -19.31
C SER A 27 -37.31 8.87 -20.52
N ALA A 28 -37.82 9.26 -21.71
CA ALA A 28 -37.66 8.51 -22.94
C ALA A 28 -36.24 8.63 -23.53
N LEU A 29 -35.55 9.78 -23.34
CA LEU A 29 -34.13 9.88 -23.72
C LEU A 29 -33.20 9.08 -22.78
N ALA A 30 -33.64 8.76 -21.58
CA ALA A 30 -32.89 7.94 -20.63
C ALA A 30 -33.08 6.40 -20.86
N ALA A 31 -33.95 5.99 -21.77
CA ALA A 31 -34.35 4.59 -21.96
C ALA A 31 -33.68 3.88 -23.15
N GLU A 32 -32.79 4.52 -23.91
CA GLU A 32 -32.03 3.89 -25.03
C GLU A 32 -30.62 3.42 -24.65
N GLY A 33 -30.25 3.47 -23.37
CA GLY A 33 -28.97 2.98 -22.89
C GLY A 33 -28.98 1.46 -22.76
N GLY A 34 -28.47 0.76 -23.78
CA GLY A 34 -28.19 -0.67 -23.72
C GLY A 34 -27.18 -1.01 -22.59
N LYS A 35 -26.82 -2.27 -22.45
CA LYS A 35 -25.69 -2.67 -21.58
C LYS A 35 -24.37 -2.26 -22.25
N PRO A 36 -23.32 -1.91 -21.48
CA PRO A 36 -22.01 -1.67 -22.04
C PRO A 36 -21.46 -2.92 -22.72
N LEU A 37 -20.59 -2.74 -23.71
CA LEU A 37 -19.85 -3.82 -24.34
C LEU A 37 -19.03 -4.56 -23.29
N THR A 38 -18.88 -5.86 -23.47
CA THR A 38 -17.98 -6.65 -22.65
C THR A 38 -16.59 -6.73 -23.27
N ILE A 39 -15.58 -6.96 -22.45
CA ILE A 39 -14.22 -7.28 -22.91
C ILE A 39 -14.30 -8.57 -23.75
N GLU A 40 -13.54 -8.63 -24.82
CA GLU A 40 -13.47 -9.81 -25.69
C GLU A 40 -13.14 -11.07 -24.87
N GLY A 41 -13.91 -12.13 -25.08
CA GLY A 41 -13.80 -13.38 -24.34
C GLY A 41 -14.38 -13.36 -22.91
N LYS A 42 -14.92 -12.23 -22.43
CA LYS A 42 -15.56 -12.11 -21.12
C LYS A 42 -17.08 -11.99 -21.25
N LYS A 43 -17.82 -12.59 -20.29
CA LYS A 43 -19.30 -12.59 -20.32
C LYS A 43 -19.92 -11.42 -19.57
N PHE A 44 -19.28 -10.96 -18.51
CA PHE A 44 -19.86 -10.00 -17.55
C PHE A 44 -18.97 -8.80 -17.29
N LEU A 45 -17.72 -8.84 -17.73
CA LEU A 45 -16.76 -7.76 -17.46
C LEU A 45 -16.92 -6.68 -18.55
N PRO A 46 -17.43 -5.47 -18.17
CA PRO A 46 -17.66 -4.42 -19.15
C PRO A 46 -16.35 -3.79 -19.62
N LEU A 47 -16.30 -3.48 -20.92
CA LEU A 47 -15.21 -2.72 -21.48
C LEU A 47 -15.26 -1.29 -20.98
N ARG A 48 -14.09 -0.75 -20.60
CA ARG A 48 -13.90 0.62 -20.17
C ARG A 48 -12.80 1.31 -20.97
N VAL A 49 -12.89 2.64 -20.98
CA VAL A 49 -11.82 3.50 -21.45
C VAL A 49 -11.50 4.52 -20.36
N LEU A 50 -10.23 4.92 -20.30
CA LEU A 50 -9.75 6.02 -19.46
C LEU A 50 -9.51 7.23 -20.33
N SER A 51 -10.01 8.40 -19.92
CA SER A 51 -9.74 9.65 -20.60
C SER A 51 -8.28 10.08 -20.45
N ARG A 52 -7.72 10.66 -21.49
CA ARG A 52 -6.49 11.46 -21.43
C ARG A 52 -6.82 12.86 -20.92
N ALA A 53 -5.79 13.61 -20.56
CA ALA A 53 -5.98 15.02 -20.18
C ALA A 53 -6.53 15.83 -21.36
N PHE A 54 -7.50 16.72 -21.06
CA PHE A 54 -8.14 17.60 -22.05
C PHE A 54 -8.97 16.91 -23.16
N SER A 55 -9.37 15.67 -22.92
CA SER A 55 -10.25 14.94 -23.84
C SER A 55 -11.57 15.66 -24.05
N THR A 56 -12.18 15.45 -25.18
CA THR A 56 -13.48 16.03 -25.54
C THR A 56 -14.51 14.94 -25.79
N ILE A 57 -15.72 15.13 -25.32
CA ILE A 57 -16.88 14.28 -25.62
C ILE A 57 -17.80 15.02 -26.59
N TYR A 58 -18.19 14.35 -27.67
CA TYR A 58 -19.00 14.86 -28.75
C TYR A 58 -20.39 14.24 -28.75
N SER A 59 -21.36 14.94 -29.36
CA SER A 59 -22.74 14.45 -29.51
C SER A 59 -22.89 13.33 -30.54
N ALA A 60 -21.97 13.26 -31.50
CA ALA A 60 -21.90 12.24 -32.55
C ALA A 60 -20.43 11.85 -32.79
N PRO A 61 -20.14 10.69 -33.42
CA PRO A 61 -18.79 10.24 -33.74
C PRO A 61 -18.18 11.04 -34.90
N ASP A 62 -18.01 12.31 -34.70
CA ASP A 62 -17.49 13.29 -35.65
C ASP A 62 -16.98 14.52 -34.88
N THR A 63 -15.74 14.94 -35.13
CA THR A 63 -15.12 16.12 -34.50
C THR A 63 -15.82 17.42 -34.87
N GLY A 64 -16.57 17.47 -36.00
CA GLY A 64 -17.42 18.60 -36.40
C GLY A 64 -18.76 18.66 -35.68
N SER A 65 -19.14 17.64 -34.90
CA SER A 65 -20.40 17.63 -34.16
C SER A 65 -20.34 18.52 -32.91
N ALA A 66 -21.50 18.76 -32.30
CA ALA A 66 -21.58 19.58 -31.10
C ALA A 66 -20.79 18.93 -29.94
N THR A 67 -20.01 19.74 -29.26
CA THR A 67 -19.29 19.32 -28.04
C THR A 67 -20.27 19.19 -26.88
N VAL A 68 -20.25 18.03 -26.22
CA VAL A 68 -21.03 17.75 -25.00
C VAL A 68 -20.25 18.14 -23.76
N GLN A 69 -18.97 17.81 -23.73
CA GLN A 69 -18.07 18.14 -22.62
C GLN A 69 -16.65 18.37 -23.15
N GLU A 70 -16.05 19.48 -22.75
CA GLU A 70 -14.64 19.81 -22.99
C GLU A 70 -13.81 19.61 -21.73
N ASN A 71 -12.51 19.47 -21.91
CA ASN A 71 -11.54 19.38 -20.82
C ASN A 71 -11.90 18.28 -19.82
N VAL A 72 -12.25 17.10 -20.32
CA VAL A 72 -12.47 15.93 -19.46
C VAL A 72 -11.19 15.67 -18.69
N PRO A 73 -11.27 15.56 -17.34
CA PRO A 73 -10.10 15.28 -16.54
C PRO A 73 -9.42 13.98 -16.95
N ALA A 74 -8.10 13.92 -16.86
CA ALA A 74 -7.37 12.67 -17.05
C ALA A 74 -7.79 11.61 -16.00
N PHE A 75 -7.66 10.35 -16.38
CA PHE A 75 -7.98 9.20 -15.53
C PHE A 75 -9.47 9.07 -15.15
N GLN A 76 -10.37 9.69 -15.88
CA GLN A 76 -11.79 9.42 -15.69
C GLN A 76 -12.17 8.15 -16.46
N SER A 77 -12.73 7.17 -15.76
CA SER A 77 -13.18 5.90 -16.34
C SER A 77 -14.57 6.04 -16.95
N PHE A 78 -14.75 5.55 -18.16
CA PHE A 78 -16.03 5.48 -18.86
C PHE A 78 -16.32 4.05 -19.29
N PHE A 79 -17.58 3.65 -19.26
CA PHE A 79 -18.07 2.43 -19.85
C PHE A 79 -18.30 2.63 -21.36
N VAL A 80 -17.92 1.66 -22.16
CA VAL A 80 -18.09 1.70 -23.62
C VAL A 80 -19.35 0.97 -24.00
N TYR A 81 -20.28 1.69 -24.63
CA TYR A 81 -21.57 1.16 -25.09
C TYR A 81 -21.55 0.75 -26.56
N GLU A 82 -20.71 1.40 -27.35
CA GLU A 82 -20.56 1.15 -28.77
C GLU A 82 -19.14 1.51 -29.21
N LYS A 83 -18.58 0.74 -30.15
CA LYS A 83 -17.37 1.08 -30.91
C LYS A 83 -17.76 1.33 -32.35
N LYS A 84 -17.37 2.46 -32.87
CA LYS A 84 -17.52 2.77 -34.27
C LYS A 84 -16.12 2.87 -34.90
N PRO A 85 -15.75 1.96 -35.80
CA PRO A 85 -14.46 2.02 -36.50
C PRO A 85 -14.41 3.25 -37.39
N ALA A 86 -13.22 3.65 -37.79
CA ALA A 86 -12.96 4.72 -38.72
C ALA A 86 -13.87 4.65 -39.96
N ALA A 87 -14.47 5.74 -40.31
CA ALA A 87 -15.38 5.83 -41.45
C ALA A 87 -14.64 5.90 -42.79
N SER A 88 -13.36 6.30 -42.79
CA SER A 88 -12.53 6.46 -43.98
C SER A 88 -11.05 6.53 -43.62
N ASP A 89 -10.14 6.39 -44.60
CA ASP A 89 -8.70 6.62 -44.45
C ASP A 89 -8.36 8.09 -44.00
N LEU A 90 -9.35 9.00 -44.13
CA LEU A 90 -9.23 10.40 -43.69
C LEU A 90 -9.56 10.61 -42.25
N ASP A 91 -10.29 9.67 -41.61
CA ASP A 91 -10.53 9.64 -40.18
C ASP A 91 -10.13 8.25 -39.64
N PRO A 92 -8.86 8.06 -39.28
CA PRO A 92 -8.33 6.75 -38.88
C PRO A 92 -8.76 6.32 -37.50
N TYR A 93 -9.63 7.09 -36.85
CA TYR A 93 -9.91 6.93 -35.44
C TYR A 93 -11.13 6.07 -35.15
N THR A 94 -10.99 5.25 -34.09
CA THR A 94 -12.14 4.57 -33.51
C THR A 94 -12.87 5.55 -32.56
N TRP A 95 -14.19 5.53 -32.62
CA TRP A 95 -15.04 6.30 -31.72
C TRP A 95 -15.66 5.39 -30.67
N TYR A 96 -15.64 5.82 -29.42
CA TYR A 96 -16.27 5.14 -28.32
C TYR A 96 -17.52 5.91 -27.87
N ARG A 97 -18.69 5.26 -27.91
CA ARG A 97 -19.89 5.78 -27.24
C ARG A 97 -19.75 5.50 -25.76
N VAL A 98 -19.56 6.53 -24.96
CA VAL A 98 -19.18 6.43 -23.56
C VAL A 98 -20.29 6.83 -22.59
N GLY A 99 -20.32 6.18 -21.44
CA GLY A 99 -21.23 6.48 -20.35
C GLY A 99 -20.53 6.40 -18.99
N THR A 100 -21.13 7.03 -17.99
CA THR A 100 -20.55 7.16 -16.62
C THR A 100 -20.86 5.96 -15.74
N ASP A 101 -21.84 5.14 -16.07
CA ASP A 101 -22.22 3.96 -15.31
C ASP A 101 -22.47 2.78 -16.28
N ASN A 102 -22.80 1.61 -15.76
CA ASN A 102 -23.16 0.40 -16.51
C ASN A 102 -24.69 0.22 -16.66
N ARG A 103 -25.48 1.24 -16.35
CA ARG A 103 -26.94 1.20 -16.32
C ARG A 103 -27.58 1.91 -17.51
N GLY A 104 -26.75 2.48 -18.42
CA GLY A 104 -27.22 3.13 -19.62
C GLY A 104 -27.13 4.66 -19.61
N THR A 105 -26.47 5.29 -18.64
CA THR A 105 -26.25 6.73 -18.63
C THR A 105 -25.14 7.09 -19.63
N ILE A 106 -25.55 7.30 -20.90
CA ILE A 106 -24.63 7.66 -21.98
C ILE A 106 -24.40 9.16 -21.96
N VAL A 107 -23.13 9.57 -22.11
CA VAL A 107 -22.71 10.98 -22.14
C VAL A 107 -22.52 11.44 -23.60
N GLY A 108 -21.89 10.62 -24.45
CA GLY A 108 -21.61 11.00 -25.82
C GLY A 108 -20.54 10.11 -26.45
N TRP A 109 -19.78 10.69 -27.39
CA TRP A 109 -18.75 10.01 -28.15
C TRP A 109 -17.36 10.57 -27.84
N MET A 110 -16.40 9.70 -27.59
CA MET A 110 -15.02 10.03 -27.33
C MET A 110 -14.13 9.42 -28.41
N HIS A 111 -13.17 10.18 -28.87
CA HIS A 111 -12.21 9.80 -29.89
C HIS A 111 -11.14 8.85 -29.32
N SER A 112 -10.62 7.93 -30.11
CA SER A 112 -9.62 6.96 -29.60
C SER A 112 -8.30 7.61 -29.17
N ASP A 113 -7.93 8.76 -29.73
CA ASP A 113 -6.74 9.51 -29.29
C ASP A 113 -6.94 10.18 -27.93
N ASP A 114 -8.19 10.38 -27.53
CA ASP A 114 -8.57 10.97 -26.24
C ASP A 114 -8.74 9.92 -25.13
N ALA A 115 -8.57 8.63 -25.45
CA ALA A 115 -8.89 7.55 -24.53
C ALA A 115 -7.90 6.37 -24.61
N PHE A 116 -7.75 5.66 -23.51
CA PHE A 116 -7.07 4.37 -23.46
C PHE A 116 -8.07 3.27 -23.18
N GLU A 117 -8.08 2.18 -23.97
CA GLU A 117 -8.82 0.98 -23.59
C GLU A 117 -8.21 0.35 -22.35
N TRP A 118 -9.01 0.22 -21.32
CA TRP A 118 -8.60 -0.35 -20.03
C TRP A 118 -9.41 -1.62 -19.76
N LYS A 119 -8.83 -2.75 -20.16
CA LYS A 119 -9.54 -4.03 -20.18
C LYS A 119 -9.92 -4.54 -18.81
N GLN A 120 -8.98 -4.49 -17.87
CA GLN A 120 -9.19 -4.87 -16.48
C GLN A 120 -8.77 -3.72 -15.60
N THR A 121 -9.38 -3.53 -14.45
CA THR A 121 -9.06 -2.42 -13.55
C THR A 121 -7.70 -2.59 -12.85
N MET A 122 -6.71 -3.12 -13.57
CA MET A 122 -5.34 -3.33 -13.11
C MET A 122 -4.51 -2.07 -13.28
N CYS A 123 -3.74 -1.80 -12.26
CA CYS A 123 -2.77 -0.72 -12.23
C CYS A 123 -1.44 -1.21 -11.65
N LEU A 124 -0.39 -0.45 -11.90
CA LEU A 124 0.88 -0.59 -11.21
C LEU A 124 1.05 0.54 -10.20
N SER A 125 1.62 0.24 -9.07
CA SER A 125 2.22 1.19 -8.17
C SER A 125 3.72 0.95 -8.10
N TYR A 126 4.49 2.00 -7.88
CA TYR A 126 5.90 1.82 -7.55
C TYR A 126 6.02 1.12 -6.21
N THR A 127 6.94 0.17 -6.11
CA THR A 127 7.39 -0.33 -4.82
C THR A 127 8.20 0.75 -4.12
N HIS A 128 8.62 0.51 -2.89
CA HIS A 128 9.43 1.50 -2.17
C HIS A 128 10.72 1.82 -2.95
N PRO A 129 11.09 3.12 -3.16
CA PRO A 129 12.25 3.48 -3.99
C PRO A 129 13.61 3.21 -3.32
N GLU A 130 13.66 3.08 -1.99
CA GLU A 130 14.90 2.74 -1.30
C GLU A 130 15.29 1.29 -1.60
N GLY A 131 16.58 1.03 -1.79
CA GLY A 131 17.12 -0.30 -2.06
C GLY A 131 17.01 -0.77 -3.52
N ARG A 132 16.47 0.05 -4.44
CA ARG A 132 16.39 -0.26 -5.87
C ARG A 132 16.65 0.96 -6.76
N HIS A 133 16.74 0.72 -8.04
CA HIS A 133 16.86 1.81 -9.03
C HIS A 133 15.47 2.32 -9.47
N PRO A 134 15.38 3.60 -9.89
CA PRO A 134 14.15 4.17 -10.44
C PRO A 134 13.68 3.40 -11.68
N VAL A 135 12.38 3.20 -11.81
CA VAL A 135 11.79 2.52 -12.98
C VAL A 135 12.03 3.34 -14.25
N LEU A 136 12.65 2.73 -15.26
CA LEU A 136 12.80 3.28 -16.60
C LEU A 136 11.60 2.87 -17.46
N MET A 137 10.96 3.85 -18.12
CA MET A 137 9.81 3.66 -18.97
C MET A 137 10.21 3.83 -20.43
N PHE A 138 10.12 2.75 -21.22
CA PHE A 138 10.58 2.68 -22.60
C PHE A 138 9.47 3.06 -23.58
N GLU A 139 9.85 3.75 -24.65
CA GLU A 139 8.89 4.14 -25.70
C GLU A 139 8.30 2.93 -26.44
N ARG A 140 9.11 1.91 -26.68
CA ARG A 140 8.74 0.72 -27.46
C ARG A 140 9.08 -0.55 -26.72
N ARG A 141 8.29 -1.59 -26.97
CA ARG A 141 8.50 -2.93 -26.43
C ARG A 141 9.89 -3.47 -26.78
N GLU A 142 10.26 -3.37 -28.04
CA GLU A 142 11.55 -3.88 -28.53
C GLU A 142 12.75 -3.13 -27.89
N GLY A 143 12.55 -1.85 -27.53
CA GLY A 143 13.53 -1.08 -26.80
C GLY A 143 13.80 -1.64 -25.40
N LEU A 144 12.78 -2.09 -24.69
CA LEU A 144 12.91 -2.74 -23.39
C LEU A 144 13.43 -4.17 -23.53
N GLU A 145 12.90 -4.96 -24.46
CA GLU A 145 13.31 -6.35 -24.70
C GLU A 145 14.81 -6.47 -25.02
N LYS A 146 15.38 -5.48 -25.69
CA LYS A 146 16.82 -5.41 -25.92
C LYS A 146 17.63 -5.49 -24.63
N TYR A 147 17.17 -4.87 -23.55
CA TYR A 147 17.87 -4.87 -22.26
C TYR A 147 17.54 -6.15 -21.46
N THR A 148 16.29 -6.57 -21.42
CA THR A 148 15.87 -7.76 -20.66
C THR A 148 16.50 -9.06 -21.21
N ALA A 149 16.78 -9.12 -22.52
CA ALA A 149 17.45 -10.26 -23.17
C ALA A 149 18.98 -10.28 -22.98
N MET A 150 19.58 -9.23 -22.40
CA MET A 150 21.04 -9.21 -22.15
C MET A 150 21.42 -10.09 -20.96
N PRO A 151 22.58 -10.75 -21.00
CA PRO A 151 23.18 -11.34 -19.79
C PRO A 151 23.33 -10.29 -18.69
N ALA A 152 23.17 -10.68 -17.42
CA ALA A 152 23.10 -9.79 -16.25
C ALA A 152 24.19 -8.70 -16.22
N GLU A 153 25.49 -9.05 -16.42
CA GLU A 153 26.58 -8.08 -16.38
C GLU A 153 26.54 -7.06 -17.54
N GLN A 154 26.14 -7.50 -18.74
CA GLN A 154 25.98 -6.61 -19.89
C GLN A 154 24.78 -5.67 -19.69
N ARG A 155 23.67 -6.23 -19.19
CA ARG A 155 22.47 -5.46 -18.87
C ARG A 155 22.77 -4.39 -17.83
N ARG A 156 23.44 -4.79 -16.71
CA ARG A 156 23.85 -3.85 -15.64
C ARG A 156 24.63 -2.66 -16.22
N SER A 157 25.68 -2.93 -17.00
CA SER A 157 26.49 -1.88 -17.60
C SER A 157 25.71 -0.99 -18.58
N ALA A 158 24.85 -1.59 -19.40
CA ALA A 158 24.04 -0.87 -20.37
C ALA A 158 22.97 0.02 -19.71
N VAL A 159 22.31 -0.49 -18.67
CA VAL A 159 21.29 0.23 -17.90
C VAL A 159 21.91 1.34 -17.05
N GLN A 160 23.08 1.10 -16.43
CA GLN A 160 23.84 2.16 -15.73
C GLN A 160 24.16 3.33 -16.63
N LYS A 161 24.47 3.08 -17.91
CA LYS A 161 24.69 4.15 -18.88
C LYS A 161 23.42 4.98 -19.10
N LEU A 162 22.24 4.34 -19.17
CA LEU A 162 20.97 5.09 -19.28
C LEU A 162 20.77 6.02 -18.08
N TYR A 163 21.01 5.54 -16.85
CA TYR A 163 20.92 6.38 -15.66
C TYR A 163 21.93 7.52 -15.67
N GLN A 164 23.18 7.30 -16.12
CA GLN A 164 24.19 8.35 -16.24
C GLN A 164 23.76 9.45 -17.23
N GLU A 165 23.16 9.07 -18.37
CA GLU A 165 22.65 10.03 -19.36
C GLU A 165 21.49 10.84 -18.77
N ILE A 166 20.58 10.19 -18.02
CA ILE A 166 19.47 10.83 -17.30
C ILE A 166 20.04 11.81 -16.23
N ASP A 167 20.93 11.34 -15.36
CA ASP A 167 21.48 12.13 -14.25
C ASP A 167 22.29 13.34 -14.73
N THR A 168 22.94 13.25 -15.89
CA THR A 168 23.67 14.38 -16.50
C THR A 168 22.78 15.31 -17.32
N GLY A 169 21.51 14.96 -17.53
CA GLY A 169 20.59 15.70 -18.39
C GLY A 169 20.96 15.69 -19.87
N ARG A 170 21.84 14.77 -20.29
CA ARG A 170 22.32 14.64 -21.67
C ARG A 170 21.55 13.53 -22.38
N ILE A 171 20.35 13.84 -22.80
CA ILE A 171 19.45 12.87 -23.43
C ILE A 171 19.72 12.88 -24.96
N PRO A 172 20.21 11.76 -25.55
CA PRO A 172 20.33 11.62 -27.01
C PRO A 172 18.99 11.70 -27.73
N PRO A 173 18.96 12.10 -29.01
CA PRO A 173 17.69 12.15 -29.79
C PRO A 173 16.99 10.80 -29.97
N ASP A 174 17.74 9.69 -29.97
CA ASP A 174 17.29 8.31 -30.11
C ASP A 174 17.20 7.58 -28.76
N PHE A 175 17.13 8.33 -27.67
CA PHE A 175 17.07 7.78 -26.31
C PHE A 175 15.82 6.88 -26.14
N PRO A 176 15.98 5.62 -25.72
CA PRO A 176 14.86 4.67 -25.71
C PRO A 176 13.87 4.90 -24.56
N VAL A 177 14.27 5.65 -23.51
CA VAL A 177 13.46 5.90 -22.31
C VAL A 177 12.70 7.21 -22.49
N VAL A 178 11.38 7.16 -22.36
CA VAL A 178 10.51 8.35 -22.47
C VAL A 178 10.34 9.07 -21.15
N THR A 179 10.39 8.34 -20.04
CA THR A 179 10.24 8.93 -18.71
C THR A 179 10.86 8.01 -17.66
N VAL A 180 11.06 8.53 -16.46
CA VAL A 180 11.67 7.84 -15.34
C VAL A 180 10.87 8.09 -14.07
N GLU A 181 10.86 7.12 -13.18
CA GLU A 181 10.28 7.25 -11.84
C GLU A 181 10.99 8.38 -11.05
N PRO A 182 10.27 9.22 -10.31
CA PRO A 182 10.88 10.19 -9.42
C PRO A 182 11.71 9.51 -8.32
N LYS A 183 12.81 10.16 -7.89
CA LYS A 183 13.66 9.65 -6.79
C LYS A 183 12.95 9.57 -5.43
N MET A 184 11.82 10.22 -5.29
CA MET A 184 11.02 10.17 -4.06
C MET A 184 9.78 9.30 -4.23
N ALA A 185 9.37 8.67 -3.14
CA ALA A 185 8.17 7.83 -3.12
C ALA A 185 6.93 8.60 -3.57
N VAL A 186 6.15 8.02 -4.49
CA VAL A 186 4.86 8.56 -4.90
C VAL A 186 3.78 7.99 -3.97
N ASP A 187 3.14 8.88 -3.22
CA ASP A 187 2.07 8.50 -2.30
C ASP A 187 0.73 8.34 -3.03
N ILE A 188 0.36 7.09 -3.32
CA ILE A 188 -0.89 6.76 -4.02
C ILE A 188 -2.14 7.14 -3.23
N SER A 189 -2.07 7.24 -1.91
CA SER A 189 -3.22 7.59 -1.06
C SER A 189 -3.54 9.07 -1.13
N LYS A 190 -2.54 9.94 -1.25
CA LYS A 190 -2.70 11.40 -1.32
C LYS A 190 -2.94 11.90 -2.75
N GLN A 191 -2.26 11.35 -3.73
CA GLN A 191 -2.34 11.80 -5.12
C GLN A 191 -3.20 10.90 -6.00
N PHE A 192 -3.57 9.73 -5.50
CA PHE A 192 -4.22 8.66 -6.29
C PHE A 192 -3.49 8.45 -7.63
N TYR A 193 -2.19 8.29 -7.56
CA TYR A 193 -1.36 8.05 -8.72
C TYR A 193 -1.15 6.56 -8.90
N LEU A 194 -1.71 6.02 -9.96
CA LEU A 194 -1.54 4.64 -10.38
C LEU A 194 -1.28 4.61 -11.89
N LEU A 195 -0.58 3.59 -12.33
CA LEU A 195 -0.22 3.38 -13.73
C LEU A 195 -1.13 2.29 -14.33
N PRO A 196 -2.23 2.64 -15.03
CA PRO A 196 -3.10 1.65 -15.65
C PRO A 196 -2.33 0.73 -16.58
N ILE A 197 -2.53 -0.58 -16.43
CA ILE A 197 -1.98 -1.60 -17.34
C ILE A 197 -2.88 -1.69 -18.55
N LEU A 198 -2.32 -1.42 -19.72
CA LEU A 198 -3.02 -1.49 -21.01
C LEU A 198 -2.83 -2.85 -21.67
N ASP A 199 -1.65 -3.45 -21.47
CA ASP A 199 -1.29 -4.77 -22.01
C ASP A 199 -0.16 -5.38 -21.18
N PHE A 200 -0.01 -6.70 -21.19
CA PHE A 200 1.05 -7.39 -20.48
C PHE A 200 1.40 -8.74 -21.13
N ASP A 201 2.63 -9.18 -20.88
CA ASP A 201 3.12 -10.48 -21.27
C ASP A 201 4.13 -11.00 -20.25
N SER A 202 4.34 -12.31 -20.17
CA SER A 202 5.35 -12.90 -19.32
C SER A 202 6.68 -12.94 -20.05
N LEU A 203 7.76 -12.77 -19.29
CA LEU A 203 9.13 -12.96 -19.76
C LEU A 203 10.02 -13.52 -18.63
N GLU A 204 11.20 -13.94 -18.96
CA GLU A 204 12.20 -14.38 -17.99
C GLU A 204 13.40 -13.42 -18.02
N ILE A 205 13.88 -13.03 -16.82
CA ILE A 205 15.11 -12.28 -16.65
C ILE A 205 15.98 -13.04 -15.64
N ASP A 206 17.17 -13.46 -16.05
CA ASP A 206 18.09 -14.25 -15.20
C ASP A 206 17.44 -15.51 -14.61
N ASP A 207 16.74 -16.28 -15.45
CA ASP A 207 15.99 -17.48 -15.10
C ASP A 207 14.87 -17.27 -14.07
N ARG A 208 14.36 -16.05 -13.98
CA ARG A 208 13.26 -15.67 -13.09
C ARG A 208 12.07 -15.12 -13.88
N GLU A 209 10.88 -15.46 -13.41
CA GLU A 209 9.67 -14.89 -13.94
C GLU A 209 9.63 -13.37 -13.74
N ALA A 210 9.39 -12.66 -14.82
CA ALA A 210 9.16 -11.23 -14.85
C ALA A 210 8.00 -10.94 -15.84
N ARG A 211 7.54 -9.70 -15.85
CA ARG A 211 6.50 -9.26 -16.76
C ARG A 211 6.97 -8.08 -17.57
N ILE A 212 6.58 -8.04 -18.82
CA ILE A 212 6.65 -6.86 -19.66
C ILE A 212 5.25 -6.27 -19.75
N LEU A 213 5.12 -4.98 -19.42
CA LEU A 213 3.84 -4.33 -19.23
C LEU A 213 3.80 -3.05 -20.05
N LYS A 214 2.69 -2.86 -20.82
CA LYS A 214 2.35 -1.58 -21.41
C LYS A 214 1.49 -0.80 -20.46
N LEU A 215 1.88 0.40 -20.12
CA LEU A 215 1.16 1.26 -19.18
C LEU A 215 0.88 2.64 -19.75
N ALA A 216 -0.09 3.32 -19.15
CA ALA A 216 -0.30 4.74 -19.29
C ALA A 216 0.06 5.45 -18.00
N ALA A 217 0.92 6.46 -18.08
CA ALA A 217 1.15 7.36 -16.96
C ALA A 217 0.14 8.51 -17.05
N VAL A 218 -0.83 8.52 -16.15
CA VAL A 218 -1.88 9.54 -16.07
C VAL A 218 -2.00 10.03 -14.63
N THR A 219 -2.12 11.34 -14.47
CA THR A 219 -2.40 11.96 -13.17
C THR A 219 -3.83 12.46 -13.12
N ARG A 220 -4.52 12.20 -12.01
CA ARG A 220 -5.88 12.66 -11.81
C ARG A 220 -5.90 14.17 -11.54
N GLY A 221 -6.71 14.90 -12.28
CA GLY A 221 -7.32 16.14 -11.77
C GLY A 221 -6.62 17.44 -11.99
N ASP A 222 -5.45 17.54 -12.60
CA ASP A 222 -4.85 18.86 -12.84
C ASP A 222 -4.93 19.27 -14.31
N ALA A 223 -5.92 20.12 -14.61
CA ALA A 223 -6.13 20.70 -15.94
C ALA A 223 -4.98 21.62 -16.40
N THR A 224 -4.04 21.98 -15.53
CA THR A 224 -2.89 22.82 -15.86
C THR A 224 -1.70 22.03 -16.40
N ALA A 225 -1.72 20.71 -16.26
CA ALA A 225 -0.60 19.84 -16.62
C ALA A 225 -0.65 19.37 -18.10
N ARG A 226 -0.58 20.32 -19.03
CA ARG A 226 -0.46 20.01 -20.48
C ARG A 226 0.90 19.47 -20.90
N GLN A 227 1.87 19.43 -20.02
CA GLN A 227 3.22 18.99 -20.37
C GLN A 227 3.38 17.51 -20.06
N SER A 228 3.58 16.72 -21.11
CA SER A 228 4.02 15.32 -20.99
C SER A 228 5.32 15.23 -20.20
N SER A 229 5.50 14.16 -19.43
CA SER A 229 6.75 13.85 -18.74
C SER A 229 7.80 13.16 -19.63
N ASP A 230 7.67 13.27 -20.95
CA ASP A 230 8.70 12.78 -21.87
C ASP A 230 10.01 13.58 -21.66
N ILE A 231 11.00 12.95 -21.00
CA ILE A 231 12.29 13.56 -20.63
C ILE A 231 13.12 14.01 -21.82
N ARG A 232 12.83 13.51 -23.03
CA ARG A 232 13.48 13.92 -24.28
C ARG A 232 13.00 15.29 -24.74
N LYS A 233 11.82 15.73 -24.28
CA LYS A 233 11.13 16.96 -24.71
C LYS A 233 10.86 17.91 -23.54
N ASN A 234 10.76 17.41 -22.32
CA ASN A 234 10.43 18.17 -21.12
C ASN A 234 11.59 18.16 -20.14
N LYS A 235 12.47 19.17 -20.26
CA LYS A 235 13.62 19.31 -19.37
C LYS A 235 13.21 19.63 -17.94
N ASP A 236 12.14 20.42 -17.74
CA ASP A 236 11.69 20.79 -16.40
C ASP A 236 11.25 19.55 -15.60
N TYR A 237 10.61 18.58 -16.29
CA TYR A 237 10.27 17.32 -15.64
C TYR A 237 11.55 16.51 -15.34
N LEU A 238 12.47 16.42 -16.28
CA LEU A 238 13.75 15.73 -16.07
C LEU A 238 14.48 16.30 -14.85
N ASP A 239 14.65 17.62 -14.79
CA ASP A 239 15.33 18.29 -13.67
C ASP A 239 14.58 18.01 -12.35
N THR A 240 13.25 18.02 -12.34
CA THR A 240 12.44 17.71 -11.16
C THR A 240 12.54 16.24 -10.73
N ALA A 241 12.49 15.31 -11.68
CA ALA A 241 12.54 13.87 -11.38
C ALA A 241 13.93 13.44 -10.89
N VAL A 242 14.99 14.04 -11.42
CA VAL A 242 16.40 13.70 -11.15
C VAL A 242 16.96 14.46 -9.96
N ALA A 243 16.81 15.79 -9.94
CA ALA A 243 17.35 16.63 -8.85
C ALA A 243 16.56 16.41 -7.55
N GLY A 244 15.37 15.87 -7.66
CA GLY A 244 14.48 15.65 -6.56
C GLY A 244 14.01 16.96 -5.91
N PRO A 245 13.02 16.94 -5.10
CA PRO A 245 12.59 18.12 -4.34
C PRO A 245 13.47 18.33 -3.10
N GLU A 246 14.81 18.27 -3.23
CA GLU A 246 15.71 18.42 -2.08
C GLU A 246 15.42 19.69 -1.28
N GLN A 247 15.14 20.81 -1.94
CA GLN A 247 14.82 22.06 -1.27
C GLN A 247 13.43 22.05 -0.61
N ALA A 248 12.41 21.46 -1.25
CA ALA A 248 11.08 21.32 -0.68
C ALA A 248 11.08 20.28 0.45
N ALA A 249 11.84 19.20 0.31
CA ALA A 249 12.08 18.20 1.35
C ALA A 249 12.76 18.83 2.58
N ALA A 250 13.71 19.71 2.38
CA ALA A 250 14.42 20.40 3.45
C ALA A 250 13.50 21.20 4.37
N ALA A 251 12.55 21.93 3.79
CA ALA A 251 11.56 22.66 4.58
C ALA A 251 10.63 21.71 5.35
N LYS A 252 10.18 20.65 4.69
CA LYS A 252 9.27 19.66 5.27
C LYS A 252 9.89 18.82 6.38
N VAL A 253 11.16 18.45 6.28
CA VAL A 253 11.89 17.73 7.33
C VAL A 253 11.83 18.46 8.69
N ARG A 254 11.81 19.78 8.70
CA ARG A 254 11.67 20.56 9.94
C ARG A 254 10.29 20.38 10.61
N GLU A 255 9.27 19.99 9.83
CA GLU A 255 7.91 19.70 10.33
C GLU A 255 7.78 18.26 10.83
N LEU A 256 8.77 17.38 10.59
CA LEU A 256 8.74 15.97 10.95
C LEU A 256 8.30 15.78 12.41
N ALA A 257 7.27 14.97 12.60
CA ALA A 257 6.85 14.40 13.87
C ALA A 257 6.98 12.88 13.81
N ILE A 258 7.24 12.24 14.93
CA ILE A 258 7.39 10.80 15.01
C ILE A 258 6.50 10.28 16.14
N ASP A 259 5.68 9.29 15.82
CA ASP A 259 4.89 8.53 16.78
C ASP A 259 5.52 7.15 16.96
N VAL A 260 5.82 6.77 18.20
CA VAL A 260 6.38 5.48 18.58
C VAL A 260 5.38 4.74 19.47
N VAL A 261 4.87 3.62 18.97
CA VAL A 261 3.90 2.81 19.70
C VAL A 261 4.50 1.45 20.03
N TRP A 262 4.56 1.16 21.32
CA TRP A 262 4.97 -0.15 21.81
C TRP A 262 3.79 -1.12 21.73
N VAL A 263 4.03 -2.30 21.17
CA VAL A 263 3.13 -3.45 21.26
C VAL A 263 3.85 -4.50 22.09
N MET A 264 3.45 -4.61 23.34
CA MET A 264 4.21 -5.32 24.34
C MET A 264 3.43 -6.48 24.91
N ASP A 265 4.08 -7.63 24.87
CA ASP A 265 3.66 -8.78 25.67
C ASP A 265 3.65 -8.41 27.16
N THR A 266 2.59 -8.74 27.84
CA THR A 266 2.42 -8.54 29.26
C THR A 266 1.94 -9.82 29.97
N THR A 267 2.31 -10.97 29.45
CA THR A 267 2.17 -12.25 30.14
C THR A 267 3.10 -12.34 31.32
N ASN A 268 3.01 -13.40 32.10
CA ASN A 268 3.68 -13.49 33.40
C ASN A 268 5.23 -13.46 33.32
N SER A 269 5.84 -13.86 32.19
CA SER A 269 7.29 -13.81 31.93
C SER A 269 7.84 -12.38 31.78
N MET A 270 6.99 -11.42 31.43
CA MET A 270 7.41 -10.15 30.84
C MET A 270 7.71 -9.02 31.84
N GLN A 271 7.45 -9.17 33.16
CA GLN A 271 7.66 -8.06 34.11
C GLN A 271 9.09 -7.49 34.09
N PRO A 272 10.19 -8.29 34.03
CA PRO A 272 11.55 -7.75 33.99
C PRO A 272 11.80 -6.83 32.79
N TYR A 273 11.21 -7.14 31.63
CA TYR A 273 11.39 -6.38 30.37
C TYR A 273 10.53 -5.11 30.35
N ILE A 274 9.32 -5.15 30.93
CA ILE A 274 8.50 -3.96 31.18
C ILE A 274 9.28 -2.96 32.04
N ASP A 275 9.88 -3.43 33.14
CA ASP A 275 10.67 -2.60 34.05
C ASP A 275 11.95 -2.06 33.37
N GLN A 276 12.57 -2.86 32.48
CA GLN A 276 13.77 -2.43 31.76
C GLN A 276 13.43 -1.42 30.64
N THR A 277 12.31 -1.60 29.94
CA THR A 277 11.79 -0.61 28.98
C THR A 277 11.53 0.74 29.67
N LEU A 278 10.94 0.72 30.87
CA LEU A 278 10.75 1.92 31.68
C LEU A 278 12.08 2.62 31.97
N LYS A 279 13.12 1.88 32.42
CA LYS A 279 14.45 2.45 32.69
C LYS A 279 15.10 3.06 31.47
N ALA A 280 15.03 2.37 30.32
CA ALA A 280 15.55 2.86 29.03
C ALA A 280 14.86 4.16 28.62
N LEU A 281 13.54 4.26 28.77
CA LEU A 281 12.78 5.46 28.47
C LEU A 281 13.03 6.59 29.48
N GLU A 282 13.21 6.31 30.77
CA GLU A 282 13.59 7.30 31.75
C GLU A 282 14.99 7.91 31.50
N LYS A 283 15.90 7.10 30.92
CA LYS A 283 17.21 7.59 30.46
C LYS A 283 17.05 8.48 29.21
N SER A 284 16.28 8.03 28.21
CA SER A 284 16.02 8.79 27.00
C SER A 284 15.23 10.07 27.26
N SER A 285 14.34 10.09 28.26
CA SER A 285 13.53 11.27 28.61
C SER A 285 14.36 12.48 28.99
N ARG A 286 15.50 12.26 29.68
CA ARG A 286 16.45 13.33 30.05
C ARG A 286 17.13 13.92 28.82
N GLU A 287 17.35 13.14 27.78
CA GLU A 287 17.95 13.56 26.52
C GLU A 287 16.94 14.34 25.66
N ILE A 288 15.72 13.83 25.58
CA ILE A 288 14.59 14.48 24.90
C ILE A 288 14.24 15.82 25.57
N ALA A 289 14.24 15.89 26.94
CA ALA A 289 13.92 17.09 27.66
C ALA A 289 14.93 18.24 27.46
N ARG A 290 16.18 17.93 27.09
CA ARG A 290 17.19 18.94 26.74
C ARG A 290 16.87 19.67 25.45
N ASN A 291 15.99 19.12 24.62
CA ASN A 291 15.59 19.68 23.33
C ASN A 291 14.06 19.77 23.23
N ALA A 292 13.51 20.92 23.59
CA ALA A 292 12.08 21.15 23.60
C ALA A 292 11.40 20.97 22.22
N SER A 293 12.12 21.13 21.13
CA SER A 293 11.61 20.93 19.77
C SER A 293 11.43 19.44 19.48
N VAL A 294 12.36 18.59 19.90
CA VAL A 294 12.27 17.14 19.84
C VAL A 294 11.13 16.65 20.72
N GLY A 295 11.05 17.09 21.95
CA GLY A 295 10.01 16.66 22.91
C GLY A 295 8.58 16.96 22.43
N ARG A 296 8.37 18.05 21.68
CA ARG A 296 7.05 18.36 21.09
C ARG A 296 6.72 17.53 19.88
N ALA A 297 7.70 17.04 19.14
CA ALA A 297 7.54 16.33 17.89
C ALA A 297 7.63 14.80 18.03
N LEU A 298 7.90 14.28 19.21
CA LEU A 298 7.97 12.85 19.52
C LEU A 298 6.84 12.47 20.47
N ARG A 299 6.03 11.49 20.07
CA ARG A 299 4.91 10.98 20.86
C ARG A 299 5.05 9.48 21.06
N PHE A 300 4.52 9.00 22.18
CA PHE A 300 4.60 7.60 22.58
C PHE A 300 3.23 7.04 22.89
N GLY A 301 3.07 5.75 22.59
CA GLY A 301 1.91 4.95 22.97
C GLY A 301 2.28 3.53 23.36
N ILE A 302 1.35 2.82 23.99
CA ILE A 302 1.51 1.41 24.32
C ILE A 302 0.19 0.66 24.25
N TRP A 303 0.22 -0.40 23.47
CA TRP A 303 -0.73 -1.50 23.47
C TRP A 303 -0.07 -2.69 24.17
N ALA A 304 -0.78 -3.30 25.10
CA ALA A 304 -0.36 -4.53 25.75
C ALA A 304 -1.24 -5.68 25.27
N TYR A 305 -0.64 -6.83 25.03
CA TYR A 305 -1.38 -8.06 24.77
C TYR A 305 -1.02 -9.14 25.79
N ARG A 306 -1.89 -10.13 25.90
CA ARG A 306 -1.74 -11.35 26.69
C ARG A 306 -2.30 -12.52 25.89
N ASP A 307 -2.71 -13.55 26.57
CA ASP A 307 -3.49 -14.67 26.03
C ASP A 307 -5.00 -14.41 26.21
N SER A 308 -5.85 -15.39 25.94
CA SER A 308 -7.32 -15.28 25.95
C SER A 308 -7.91 -14.96 27.31
N THR A 309 -8.91 -14.07 27.36
CA THR A 309 -9.74 -13.82 28.55
C THR A 309 -10.58 -15.02 29.00
N GLU A 310 -10.64 -16.12 28.22
CA GLU A 310 -11.18 -17.40 28.69
C GLU A 310 -10.33 -17.98 29.84
N ILE A 311 -9.08 -17.56 29.98
CA ILE A 311 -8.18 -17.96 31.07
C ILE A 311 -8.52 -17.16 32.32
N PRO A 312 -8.98 -17.80 33.42
CA PRO A 312 -9.36 -17.10 34.62
C PRO A 312 -8.21 -16.30 35.22
N GLY A 313 -8.42 -15.00 35.40
CA GLY A 313 -7.45 -14.10 35.99
C GLY A 313 -6.45 -13.44 35.03
N ILE A 314 -6.51 -13.76 33.72
CA ILE A 314 -5.62 -13.14 32.70
C ILE A 314 -5.87 -11.63 32.56
N GLY A 315 -7.08 -11.18 32.75
CA GLY A 315 -7.48 -9.77 32.85
C GLY A 315 -7.89 -9.11 31.53
N TYR A 316 -7.15 -9.28 30.46
CA TYR A 316 -7.46 -8.77 29.13
C TYR A 316 -6.69 -9.55 28.05
N ASP A 317 -7.23 -9.58 26.84
CA ASP A 317 -6.53 -10.06 25.64
C ASP A 317 -5.61 -8.95 25.11
N VAL A 318 -6.19 -7.78 24.79
CA VAL A 318 -5.49 -6.59 24.30
C VAL A 318 -5.98 -5.36 25.06
N LYS A 319 -5.05 -4.50 25.47
CA LYS A 319 -5.36 -3.27 26.21
C LYS A 319 -4.54 -2.08 25.73
N ASN A 320 -5.25 -0.96 25.48
CA ASN A 320 -4.62 0.33 25.25
C ASN A 320 -4.42 1.07 26.58
N PHE A 321 -3.17 1.37 26.93
CA PHE A 321 -2.84 2.18 28.10
C PHE A 321 -2.70 3.68 27.75
N THR A 322 -2.66 4.02 26.46
CA THR A 322 -2.51 5.37 25.93
C THR A 322 -3.57 5.68 24.87
N PRO A 323 -4.82 5.91 25.26
CA PRO A 323 -5.88 6.26 24.31
C PRO A 323 -5.54 7.46 23.41
N VAL A 324 -4.67 8.34 23.89
CA VAL A 324 -4.04 9.44 23.15
C VAL A 324 -2.53 9.30 23.31
N LEU A 325 -1.79 9.53 22.23
CA LEU A 325 -0.33 9.50 22.25
C LEU A 325 0.23 10.60 23.13
N GLN A 326 1.23 10.28 23.91
CA GLN A 326 1.75 11.08 25.03
C GLN A 326 3.17 11.58 24.75
N ASP A 327 3.57 12.68 25.37
CA ASP A 327 4.98 13.01 25.48
C ASP A 327 5.73 12.01 26.39
N VAL A 328 7.05 12.05 26.34
CA VAL A 328 7.89 11.06 27.03
C VAL A 328 7.71 11.04 28.56
N GLU A 329 7.43 12.18 29.19
CA GLU A 329 7.27 12.28 30.66
C GLU A 329 5.95 11.64 31.08
N THR A 330 4.86 12.01 30.43
CA THR A 330 3.54 11.43 30.65
C THR A 330 3.54 9.93 30.34
N PHE A 331 4.18 9.53 29.24
CA PHE A 331 4.30 8.12 28.85
C PHE A 331 5.08 7.28 29.86
N THR A 332 6.19 7.82 30.38
CA THR A 332 6.98 7.17 31.43
C THR A 332 6.13 6.93 32.68
N THR A 333 5.27 7.89 33.04
CA THR A 333 4.32 7.73 34.12
C THR A 333 3.27 6.67 33.87
N THR A 334 2.72 6.62 32.64
CA THR A 334 1.75 5.59 32.19
C THR A 334 2.38 4.20 32.26
N LEU A 335 3.62 4.07 31.78
CA LEU A 335 4.34 2.79 31.74
C LEU A 335 4.57 2.21 33.13
N LYS A 336 4.75 3.06 34.17
CA LYS A 336 4.79 2.61 35.57
C LYS A 336 3.52 1.87 36.03
N GLY A 337 2.42 2.06 35.34
CA GLY A 337 1.15 1.37 35.59
C GLY A 337 0.97 0.05 34.83
N VAL A 338 1.83 -0.24 33.87
CA VAL A 338 1.78 -1.50 33.08
C VAL A 338 2.38 -2.61 33.95
N ARG A 339 1.67 -3.74 34.01
CA ARG A 339 2.09 -4.92 34.79
C ARG A 339 1.89 -6.18 34.00
N ALA A 340 2.82 -7.10 34.14
CA ALA A 340 2.66 -8.46 33.65
C ALA A 340 1.49 -9.16 34.35
N SER A 341 0.94 -10.16 33.71
CA SER A 341 -0.07 -11.05 34.31
C SER A 341 0.54 -11.81 35.51
N THR A 342 -0.26 -12.03 36.53
CA THR A 342 0.09 -12.92 37.64
C THR A 342 -0.33 -14.36 37.40
N VAL A 343 -1.04 -14.60 36.29
CA VAL A 343 -1.55 -15.91 35.85
C VAL A 343 -0.85 -16.27 34.54
N GLY A 344 -0.40 -17.54 34.43
CA GLY A 344 0.23 -18.05 33.20
C GLY A 344 -0.80 -18.31 32.10
N SER A 345 -0.32 -18.28 30.87
CA SER A 345 -1.07 -18.63 29.67
C SER A 345 -1.36 -20.14 29.60
N GLN A 346 -2.36 -20.55 28.83
CA GLN A 346 -2.60 -21.97 28.51
C GLN A 346 -1.88 -22.31 27.21
N GLY A 347 -0.68 -22.80 27.31
CA GLY A 347 0.19 -23.03 26.17
C GLY A 347 1.34 -22.03 26.14
N TYR A 348 1.96 -21.89 24.96
CA TYR A 348 3.10 -20.95 24.78
C TYR A 348 2.77 -19.85 23.75
N ALA A 349 1.82 -20.08 22.84
CA ALA A 349 1.37 -19.06 21.90
C ALA A 349 0.43 -18.06 22.60
N GLU A 350 0.47 -16.81 22.17
CA GLU A 350 -0.25 -15.69 22.73
C GLU A 350 -0.98 -14.85 21.69
N ASP A 351 -1.82 -13.88 22.09
CA ASP A 351 -2.63 -13.13 21.14
C ASP A 351 -1.92 -11.87 20.60
N MET A 352 -0.65 -12.05 20.18
CA MET A 352 0.21 -10.99 19.63
C MET A 352 -0.40 -10.31 18.41
N PHE A 353 -1.01 -11.09 17.51
CA PHE A 353 -1.60 -10.55 16.28
C PHE A 353 -2.76 -9.58 16.56
N SER A 354 -3.54 -9.83 17.59
CA SER A 354 -4.57 -8.87 18.03
C SER A 354 -3.97 -7.59 18.60
N GLY A 355 -2.83 -7.69 19.29
CA GLY A 355 -2.07 -6.53 19.76
C GLY A 355 -1.58 -5.67 18.59
N ILE A 356 -0.99 -6.27 17.56
CA ILE A 356 -0.53 -5.58 16.33
C ILE A 356 -1.72 -4.98 15.56
N LYS A 357 -2.80 -5.75 15.36
CA LYS A 357 -4.01 -5.23 14.71
C LYS A 357 -4.58 -4.01 15.43
N ALA A 358 -4.64 -4.08 16.75
CA ALA A 358 -5.13 -2.96 17.56
C ALA A 358 -4.23 -1.72 17.43
N ALA A 359 -2.91 -1.90 17.38
CA ALA A 359 -1.98 -0.80 17.17
C ALA A 359 -2.15 -0.17 15.78
N ILE A 360 -2.36 -0.96 14.73
CA ILE A 360 -2.63 -0.48 13.38
C ILE A 360 -3.94 0.30 13.32
N ASP A 361 -5.05 -0.29 13.75
CA ASP A 361 -6.40 0.19 13.47
C ASP A 361 -6.90 1.24 14.47
N ARG A 362 -6.46 1.18 15.73
CA ARG A 362 -7.07 1.90 16.85
C ARG A 362 -6.14 2.90 17.55
N THR A 363 -4.90 3.05 17.10
CA THR A 363 -4.04 4.11 17.61
C THR A 363 -4.50 5.45 17.03
N ALA A 364 -4.65 6.45 17.89
CA ALA A 364 -4.91 7.82 17.46
C ALA A 364 -3.59 8.46 16.96
N TRP A 365 -3.13 8.02 15.78
CA TRP A 365 -1.90 8.52 15.17
C TRP A 365 -1.96 10.02 14.92
N THR A 366 -0.85 10.71 15.19
CA THR A 366 -0.75 12.13 14.83
C THR A 366 -0.83 12.28 13.30
N PRO A 367 -1.65 13.17 12.78
CA PRO A 367 -1.69 13.45 11.35
C PRO A 367 -0.30 13.77 10.80
N ASP A 368 0.04 13.16 9.68
CA ASP A 368 1.32 13.36 8.98
C ASP A 368 2.58 13.02 9.80
N ALA A 369 2.48 12.31 10.92
CA ALA A 369 3.63 11.78 11.63
C ALA A 369 4.21 10.54 10.96
N LEU A 370 5.51 10.33 11.11
CA LEU A 370 6.17 9.06 10.81
C LEU A 370 5.79 8.06 11.90
N ARG A 371 5.26 6.89 11.52
CA ARG A 371 4.64 5.93 12.44
C ARG A 371 5.55 4.73 12.65
N ILE A 372 5.90 4.46 13.90
CA ILE A 372 6.77 3.36 14.27
C ILE A 372 6.07 2.50 15.33
N VAL A 373 6.04 1.20 15.09
CA VAL A 373 5.63 0.19 16.08
C VAL A 373 6.87 -0.56 16.55
N ILE A 374 7.05 -0.70 17.86
CA ILE A 374 8.07 -1.54 18.47
C ILE A 374 7.35 -2.73 19.11
N LEU A 375 7.46 -3.89 18.48
CA LEU A 375 6.91 -5.15 18.97
C LEU A 375 7.91 -5.81 19.93
N VAL A 376 7.46 -6.22 21.11
CA VAL A 376 8.27 -6.91 22.11
C VAL A 376 7.49 -8.11 22.65
N GLY A 377 8.09 -9.30 22.58
CA GLY A 377 7.50 -10.53 23.10
C GLY A 377 8.47 -11.70 23.11
N ASP A 378 8.10 -12.79 23.77
CA ASP A 378 8.88 -14.02 23.91
C ASP A 378 8.20 -15.26 23.29
N ALA A 379 6.96 -15.10 22.79
CA ALA A 379 6.14 -16.20 22.32
C ALA A 379 5.58 -15.96 20.89
N PRO A 380 5.25 -17.02 20.13
CA PRO A 380 4.58 -16.90 18.85
C PRO A 380 3.11 -16.50 19.06
N ALA A 381 2.50 -15.93 18.03
CA ALA A 381 1.06 -15.75 18.00
C ALA A 381 0.32 -17.06 17.75
N HIS A 382 -0.93 -17.12 18.20
CA HIS A 382 -1.89 -18.12 17.73
C HIS A 382 -2.13 -17.95 16.22
N GLU A 383 -2.24 -19.07 15.48
CA GLU A 383 -2.57 -19.05 14.06
C GLU A 383 -3.94 -18.40 13.79
N ALA A 384 -4.17 -17.91 12.58
CA ALA A 384 -5.39 -17.21 12.22
C ALA A 384 -6.67 -18.02 12.52
N GLY A 385 -6.65 -19.33 12.26
CA GLY A 385 -7.78 -20.24 12.56
C GLY A 385 -7.97 -20.59 14.02
N HIS A 386 -7.00 -20.26 14.90
CA HIS A 386 -7.10 -20.61 16.31
C HIS A 386 -8.15 -19.77 17.02
N LYS A 387 -8.93 -20.38 17.93
CA LYS A 387 -10.02 -19.69 18.64
C LYS A 387 -9.57 -18.47 19.47
N TRP A 388 -8.32 -18.47 19.94
CA TRP A 388 -7.72 -17.39 20.75
C TRP A 388 -6.95 -16.38 19.93
N ASN A 389 -6.82 -16.52 18.63
CA ASN A 389 -6.43 -15.43 17.76
C ASN A 389 -7.66 -14.54 17.50
N MET A 390 -7.87 -13.53 18.32
CA MET A 390 -9.06 -12.67 18.21
C MET A 390 -9.03 -11.79 16.96
N SER A 391 -7.85 -11.53 16.39
CA SER A 391 -7.71 -10.80 15.12
C SER A 391 -8.15 -11.62 13.91
N LYS A 392 -8.07 -12.94 14.00
CA LYS A 392 -8.25 -13.88 12.87
C LYS A 392 -7.30 -13.62 11.68
N MET A 393 -6.20 -12.92 11.90
CA MET A 393 -5.21 -12.55 10.88
C MET A 393 -3.90 -13.30 11.10
N ASN A 394 -3.09 -13.38 10.05
CA ASN A 394 -1.72 -13.86 10.07
C ASN A 394 -0.72 -12.68 9.96
N ALA A 395 0.58 -12.99 10.04
CA ALA A 395 1.62 -11.98 10.02
C ALA A 395 1.67 -11.20 8.69
N GLU A 396 1.50 -11.90 7.57
CA GLU A 396 1.55 -11.34 6.22
C GLU A 396 0.41 -10.34 6.00
N THR A 397 -0.80 -10.72 6.37
CA THR A 397 -1.98 -9.85 6.26
C THR A 397 -1.82 -8.59 7.12
N LEU A 398 -1.33 -8.75 8.35
CA LEU A 398 -1.07 -7.61 9.25
C LEU A 398 0.06 -6.72 8.73
N ARG A 399 1.13 -7.31 8.14
CA ARG A 399 2.20 -6.53 7.50
C ARG A 399 1.64 -5.69 6.34
N GLN A 400 0.77 -6.29 5.51
CA GLN A 400 0.16 -5.57 4.39
C GLN A 400 -0.70 -4.39 4.87
N LEU A 401 -1.53 -4.58 5.90
CA LEU A 401 -2.32 -3.50 6.50
C LEU A 401 -1.43 -2.40 7.10
N ALA A 402 -0.32 -2.77 7.72
CA ALA A 402 0.64 -1.81 8.23
C ALA A 402 1.36 -1.03 7.10
N ASN A 403 1.63 -1.69 5.96
CA ASN A 403 2.18 -1.03 4.76
C ASN A 403 1.21 0.03 4.21
N ASP A 404 -0.07 -0.31 4.10
CA ASP A 404 -1.10 0.61 3.61
C ASP A 404 -1.23 1.85 4.52
N GLN A 405 -0.99 1.70 5.82
CA GLN A 405 -0.96 2.80 6.79
C GLN A 405 0.44 3.41 7.04
N LYS A 406 1.47 2.99 6.28
CA LYS A 406 2.84 3.49 6.37
C LYS A 406 3.45 3.34 7.76
N ILE A 407 3.19 2.21 8.40
CA ILE A 407 3.71 1.88 9.72
C ILE A 407 4.96 1.02 9.58
N THR A 408 6.08 1.51 10.12
CA THR A 408 7.32 0.74 10.26
C THR A 408 7.26 -0.10 11.53
N ILE A 409 7.51 -1.41 11.42
CA ILE A 409 7.53 -2.31 12.58
C ILE A 409 8.97 -2.75 12.86
N LEU A 410 9.41 -2.58 14.10
CA LEU A 410 10.69 -3.05 14.62
C LEU A 410 10.38 -4.13 15.67
N ALA A 411 10.90 -5.34 15.53
CA ALA A 411 10.50 -6.48 16.35
C ALA A 411 11.64 -6.96 17.24
N LEU A 412 11.42 -7.05 18.54
CA LEU A 412 12.37 -7.54 19.54
C LEU A 412 11.84 -8.83 20.15
N HIS A 413 12.48 -9.94 19.81
CA HIS A 413 12.16 -11.28 20.29
C HIS A 413 13.06 -11.65 21.46
N ILE A 414 12.47 -11.97 22.58
CA ILE A 414 13.14 -12.45 23.80
C ILE A 414 13.15 -13.97 23.76
N LYS A 415 14.34 -14.57 23.59
CA LYS A 415 14.49 -16.02 23.43
C LYS A 415 14.71 -16.72 24.79
N ASP A 416 13.68 -17.44 25.27
CA ASP A 416 13.83 -18.31 26.44
C ASP A 416 14.47 -19.65 26.03
N PRO A 417 15.64 -20.02 26.61
CA PRO A 417 16.27 -21.32 26.33
C PRO A 417 15.38 -22.54 26.58
N GLN A 418 14.39 -22.42 27.48
CA GLN A 418 13.46 -23.51 27.79
C GLN A 418 12.37 -23.67 26.73
N ALA A 419 12.14 -22.65 25.91
CA ALA A 419 11.11 -22.60 24.89
C ALA A 419 11.64 -22.79 23.45
N ARG A 420 12.83 -23.36 23.28
CA ARG A 420 13.52 -23.50 21.98
C ARG A 420 12.65 -24.04 20.84
N LYS A 421 11.73 -24.96 21.13
CA LYS A 421 10.84 -25.55 20.12
C LYS A 421 9.87 -24.55 19.46
N TYR A 422 9.69 -23.37 20.08
CA TYR A 422 8.82 -22.32 19.56
C TYR A 422 9.58 -21.19 18.88
N HIS A 423 10.92 -21.14 19.04
CA HIS A 423 11.74 -20.02 18.54
C HIS A 423 11.63 -19.83 17.05
N GLU A 424 11.65 -20.91 16.26
CA GLU A 424 11.57 -20.88 14.81
C GLU A 424 10.27 -20.20 14.36
N ARG A 425 9.13 -20.67 14.87
CA ARG A 425 7.82 -20.10 14.56
C ARG A 425 7.69 -18.64 15.01
N THR A 426 8.19 -18.31 16.21
CA THR A 426 8.19 -16.92 16.69
C THR A 426 9.04 -16.05 15.76
N GLU A 427 10.22 -16.51 15.35
CA GLU A 427 11.10 -15.80 14.45
C GLU A 427 10.45 -15.57 13.08
N GLU A 428 9.81 -16.58 12.48
CA GLU A 428 9.07 -16.45 11.22
C GLU A 428 8.01 -15.36 11.29
N GLN A 429 7.15 -15.38 12.32
CA GLN A 429 6.09 -14.40 12.49
C GLN A 429 6.63 -12.99 12.76
N PHE A 430 7.66 -12.85 13.60
CA PHE A 430 8.28 -11.55 13.90
C PHE A 430 8.97 -10.97 12.67
N ARG A 431 9.69 -11.80 11.89
CA ARG A 431 10.32 -11.39 10.64
C ARG A 431 9.28 -10.97 9.61
N ALA A 432 8.23 -11.76 9.40
CA ALA A 432 7.16 -11.41 8.48
C ALA A 432 6.52 -10.05 8.83
N LEU A 433 6.25 -9.79 10.11
CA LEU A 433 5.73 -8.50 10.59
C LEU A 433 6.71 -7.34 10.40
N SER A 434 8.03 -7.57 10.55
CA SER A 434 9.05 -6.52 10.53
C SER A 434 9.83 -6.40 9.22
N THR A 435 9.41 -7.10 8.16
CA THR A 435 9.90 -6.89 6.79
C THR A 435 9.27 -5.64 6.21
N ASN A 436 9.90 -4.50 6.50
CA ASN A 436 9.39 -3.19 6.10
C ASN A 436 9.71 -2.89 4.63
N PRO A 437 8.85 -2.14 3.90
CA PRO A 437 9.14 -1.73 2.53
C PRO A 437 10.45 -0.93 2.39
N GLY A 438 11.20 -1.23 1.34
CA GLY A 438 12.47 -0.52 1.05
C GLY A 438 13.68 -1.03 1.81
N VAL A 439 13.54 -2.08 2.61
CA VAL A 439 14.65 -2.72 3.33
C VAL A 439 14.66 -4.22 3.01
N GLN A 440 15.83 -4.77 2.74
CA GLN A 440 15.95 -6.19 2.36
C GLN A 440 15.81 -7.13 3.57
N GLU A 441 16.33 -6.72 4.72
CA GLU A 441 16.30 -7.53 5.92
C GLU A 441 15.19 -7.08 6.88
N ALA A 442 14.50 -8.05 7.47
CA ALA A 442 13.50 -7.78 8.50
C ALA A 442 14.13 -7.07 9.70
N ALA A 443 13.48 -6.04 10.21
CA ALA A 443 13.90 -5.32 11.42
C ALA A 443 13.64 -6.17 12.68
N TYR A 444 14.30 -7.32 12.71
CA TYR A 444 14.16 -8.35 13.73
C TYR A 444 15.40 -8.44 14.62
N PHE A 445 15.22 -8.25 15.90
CA PHE A 445 16.27 -8.24 16.91
C PHE A 445 16.00 -9.29 17.95
N THR A 446 17.06 -9.86 18.55
CA THR A 446 16.92 -10.90 19.58
C THR A 446 17.79 -10.66 20.78
N THR A 447 17.30 -11.07 21.95
CA THR A 447 18.07 -11.19 23.19
C THR A 447 17.69 -12.48 23.91
N ALA A 448 18.59 -13.01 24.74
CA ALA A 448 18.25 -14.13 25.61
C ALA A 448 17.40 -13.66 26.83
N SER A 449 16.56 -14.54 27.34
CA SER A 449 15.68 -14.23 28.49
C SER A 449 16.41 -13.95 29.80
N ASP A 450 17.69 -14.33 29.91
CA ASP A 450 18.55 -14.04 31.05
C ASP A 450 19.48 -12.81 30.84
N ASP A 451 19.46 -12.18 29.64
CA ASP A 451 20.29 -11.01 29.30
C ASP A 451 19.47 -9.70 29.29
N LEU A 452 19.12 -9.22 30.49
CA LEU A 452 18.45 -7.92 30.64
C LEU A 452 19.31 -6.73 30.19
N GLU A 453 20.63 -6.83 30.28
CA GLU A 453 21.54 -5.82 29.76
C GLU A 453 21.54 -5.81 28.21
N GLY A 454 21.46 -6.97 27.59
CA GLY A 454 21.26 -7.11 26.15
C GLY A 454 19.97 -6.45 25.69
N PHE A 455 18.91 -6.67 26.43
CA PHE A 455 17.62 -6.01 26.17
C PHE A 455 17.74 -4.47 26.24
N ASP A 456 18.38 -3.93 27.29
CA ASP A 456 18.62 -2.47 27.45
C ASP A 456 19.47 -1.92 26.30
N ARG A 457 20.54 -2.65 25.92
CA ARG A 457 21.38 -2.27 24.78
C ARG A 457 20.59 -2.19 23.47
N ILE A 458 19.76 -3.20 23.19
CA ILE A 458 18.94 -3.25 21.95
C ILE A 458 17.92 -2.12 21.98
N THR A 459 17.18 -1.96 23.06
CA THR A 459 16.17 -0.90 23.21
C THR A 459 16.79 0.50 23.04
N THR A 460 17.99 0.73 23.61
CA THR A 460 18.73 1.99 23.43
C THR A 460 19.18 2.18 21.98
N ARG A 461 19.62 1.12 21.29
CA ARG A 461 20.04 1.16 19.89
C ARG A 461 18.87 1.33 18.90
N ILE A 462 17.66 0.98 19.29
CA ILE A 462 16.43 1.28 18.54
C ILE A 462 15.99 2.73 18.76
N THR A 463 15.93 3.18 20.02
CA THR A 463 15.39 4.51 20.35
C THR A 463 16.36 5.64 20.04
N GLY A 464 17.66 5.42 20.16
CA GLY A 464 18.69 6.43 19.89
C GLY A 464 18.63 7.02 18.48
N PRO A 465 18.64 6.20 17.41
CA PRO A 465 18.49 6.69 16.05
C PRO A 465 17.21 7.47 15.79
N ILE A 466 16.08 7.10 16.41
CA ILE A 466 14.80 7.84 16.31
C ILE A 466 14.94 9.25 16.86
N ILE A 467 15.52 9.38 18.05
CA ILE A 467 15.76 10.67 18.72
C ILE A 467 16.76 11.51 17.90
N SER A 468 17.85 10.88 17.42
CA SER A 468 18.87 11.52 16.59
C SER A 468 18.32 12.06 15.28
N LEU A 469 17.50 11.25 14.57
CA LEU A 469 16.81 11.68 13.35
C LEU A 469 16.01 12.95 13.61
N LEU A 470 15.20 12.95 14.65
CA LEU A 470 14.34 14.08 14.97
C LEU A 470 15.15 15.33 15.42
N ALA A 471 16.24 15.14 16.18
CA ALA A 471 17.13 16.22 16.57
C ALA A 471 17.80 16.88 15.35
N LYS A 472 18.30 16.08 14.41
CA LYS A 472 18.87 16.58 13.16
C LYS A 472 17.80 17.28 12.30
N ALA A 473 16.61 16.72 12.21
CA ALA A 473 15.48 17.31 11.48
C ALA A 473 15.06 18.69 12.03
N LYS A 474 15.15 18.88 13.34
CA LYS A 474 14.83 20.16 14.02
C LYS A 474 15.99 21.17 14.03
N GLY A 475 17.13 20.84 13.39
CA GLY A 475 18.27 21.74 13.31
C GLY A 475 19.08 21.89 14.60
N SER A 476 18.88 21.02 15.57
CA SER A 476 19.63 20.98 16.82
C SER A 476 20.87 20.10 16.67
N GLY A 477 21.83 20.54 15.88
CA GLY A 477 23.10 19.82 15.69
C GLY A 477 24.00 19.91 16.92
N THR A 478 23.81 19.03 17.89
CA THR A 478 24.84 18.55 18.82
C THR A 478 24.51 17.09 19.14
N GLY A 479 25.18 16.17 18.44
CA GLY A 479 25.22 14.78 18.87
C GLY A 479 25.81 14.73 20.30
N PRO A 480 25.46 13.70 21.13
CA PRO A 480 26.02 13.55 22.45
C PRO A 480 27.52 13.37 22.37
N ALA A 481 28.28 14.37 22.85
CA ALA A 481 29.68 14.21 23.14
C ALA A 481 29.78 13.25 24.33
N MET A 482 30.17 12.00 24.10
CA MET A 482 30.69 11.14 25.13
C MET A 482 31.93 11.82 25.72
N GLN A 483 31.82 12.37 26.94
CA GLN A 483 32.96 12.76 27.75
C GLN A 483 33.72 11.50 28.17
N GLU A 484 34.76 11.14 27.42
CA GLU A 484 35.89 10.42 28.01
C GLU A 484 36.83 11.44 28.66
N GLY A 485 37.10 11.23 29.94
CA GLY A 485 37.97 12.09 30.68
C GLY A 485 39.44 11.96 30.32
N GLY A 486 40.11 13.10 30.32
CA GLY A 486 41.55 13.13 30.64
C GLY A 486 42.48 13.63 29.55
N GLY A 487 42.83 14.91 29.59
CA GLY A 487 44.23 15.29 29.51
C GLY A 487 44.76 15.92 28.20
N LYS A 488 45.04 17.17 28.35
CA LYS A 488 46.11 18.01 27.80
C LYS A 488 45.80 18.97 26.63
N GLN A 489 46.02 20.24 27.00
CA GLN A 489 46.06 21.46 26.22
C GLN A 489 46.91 21.34 24.94
N ALA A 490 46.41 21.92 23.86
CA ALA A 490 47.23 22.69 22.92
C ALA A 490 46.42 23.93 22.48
N VAL A 491 47.05 25.07 22.70
CA VAL A 491 46.60 26.41 22.33
C VAL A 491 46.82 26.60 20.83
N ALA A 492 45.86 27.15 20.07
CA ALA A 492 46.07 28.35 19.26
C ALA A 492 44.96 28.57 18.22
N ALA A 493 44.62 29.80 18.15
CA ALA A 493 44.16 30.69 17.08
C ALA A 493 42.62 30.81 16.90
N ALA A 494 42.17 31.93 17.48
CA ALA A 494 40.91 32.59 17.21
C ALA A 494 40.78 32.99 15.72
N GLY A 495 39.68 32.57 15.12
CA GLY A 495 39.13 33.14 13.92
C GLY A 495 37.64 33.28 14.14
N THR A 496 37.23 34.48 14.49
CA THR A 496 35.82 34.90 14.60
C THR A 496 35.21 34.96 13.21
N ASP A 497 34.26 34.06 12.93
CA ASP A 497 33.23 34.31 11.91
C ASP A 497 31.93 33.66 12.37
N THR A 498 31.16 34.40 13.17
CA THR A 498 29.78 34.17 13.43
C THR A 498 28.96 34.83 12.31
N ALA A 499 28.77 34.10 11.21
CA ALA A 499 27.73 34.43 10.24
C ALA A 499 26.41 33.80 10.72
N PRO A 500 25.26 34.52 10.71
CA PRO A 500 23.98 33.99 11.06
C PRO A 500 23.59 32.89 10.06
N ALA A 501 23.05 31.79 10.55
CA ALA A 501 22.54 30.69 9.73
C ALA A 501 21.42 31.24 8.83
N GLY A 502 21.74 31.50 7.57
CA GLY A 502 20.76 31.83 6.53
C GLY A 502 19.94 30.61 6.16
N PRO A 503 18.72 30.81 5.57
CA PRO A 503 17.76 29.76 5.25
C PRO A 503 18.16 28.85 4.07
N ASP A 504 19.33 28.99 3.48
CA ASP A 504 19.69 28.41 2.17
C ASP A 504 20.79 27.32 2.20
N ARG A 505 20.96 26.61 3.31
CA ARG A 505 21.77 25.38 3.23
C ARG A 505 20.89 24.23 2.73
N PRO A 506 21.27 23.54 1.61
CA PRO A 506 20.61 22.33 1.19
C PRO A 506 20.63 21.33 2.35
N VAL A 507 19.46 20.81 2.74
CA VAL A 507 19.39 19.72 3.71
C VAL A 507 19.93 18.50 2.99
N ASN A 508 21.09 18.06 3.41
CA ASN A 508 21.58 16.75 3.03
C ASN A 508 20.57 15.72 3.54
N LEU A 509 19.93 14.95 2.65
CA LEU A 509 19.03 13.84 2.98
C LEU A 509 19.72 12.74 3.79
N ASP A 510 21.05 12.82 3.95
CA ASP A 510 21.84 11.98 4.84
C ASP A 510 21.68 12.36 6.33
N LEU A 511 20.42 12.60 6.75
CA LEU A 511 20.08 12.86 8.16
C LEU A 511 20.44 11.68 9.07
N LEU A 512 20.63 10.51 8.48
CA LEU A 512 21.01 9.27 9.16
C LEU A 512 22.41 8.78 8.74
N GLY A 513 23.16 9.60 7.97
CA GLY A 513 24.52 9.30 7.51
C GLY A 513 25.47 8.91 8.65
N GLU A 514 26.50 8.18 8.31
CA GLU A 514 27.52 7.70 9.24
C GLU A 514 28.10 8.86 10.04
N ASP A 515 27.88 8.87 11.36
CA ASP A 515 28.68 9.65 12.26
C ASP A 515 30.12 9.06 12.26
N THR A 516 30.99 9.57 11.38
CA THR A 516 32.40 9.14 11.24
C THR A 516 33.28 9.57 12.44
N ALA A 517 32.70 9.82 13.61
CA ALA A 517 33.41 10.19 14.81
C ALA A 517 33.25 9.13 15.90
N GLY A 518 34.12 8.12 15.91
CA GLY A 518 34.24 7.24 17.07
C GLY A 518 34.75 5.84 16.73
N GLY A 519 36.06 5.66 16.55
CA GLY A 519 36.73 4.38 16.44
C GLY A 519 36.47 3.50 17.66
N GLY A 520 35.76 2.41 17.46
CA GLY A 520 35.53 1.33 18.40
C GLY A 520 35.12 0.10 17.65
N THR A 521 36.07 -0.79 17.39
CA THR A 521 35.91 -2.10 16.77
C THR A 521 35.25 -3.07 17.75
N GLY A 522 33.98 -3.40 17.53
CA GLY A 522 33.28 -4.47 18.24
C GLY A 522 31.78 -4.35 18.03
N ASP A 523 31.20 -5.23 17.22
CA ASP A 523 29.77 -5.57 17.05
C ASP A 523 28.72 -4.45 17.22
N ARG A 524 29.08 -3.22 16.88
CA ARG A 524 28.19 -2.06 16.91
C ARG A 524 27.22 -2.00 15.72
N SER A 525 27.38 -2.88 14.73
CA SER A 525 26.81 -2.63 13.42
C SER A 525 25.37 -3.12 13.25
N GLY A 526 24.98 -4.26 13.81
CA GLY A 526 23.73 -4.91 13.41
C GLY A 526 22.46 -4.13 13.76
N VAL A 527 22.15 -3.96 15.06
CA VAL A 527 20.85 -3.38 15.51
C VAL A 527 20.69 -1.92 15.10
N GLU A 528 21.73 -1.10 15.36
CA GLU A 528 21.67 0.34 15.11
C GLU A 528 21.65 0.63 13.60
N GLN A 529 22.46 -0.09 12.82
CA GLN A 529 22.48 0.06 11.36
C GLN A 529 21.13 -0.34 10.75
N GLN A 530 20.61 -1.50 11.11
CA GLN A 530 19.31 -1.97 10.63
C GLN A 530 18.16 -1.04 11.04
N THR A 531 18.22 -0.46 12.25
CA THR A 531 17.26 0.56 12.68
C THR A 531 17.38 1.82 11.81
N ARG A 532 18.60 2.29 11.51
CA ARG A 532 18.83 3.46 10.64
C ARG A 532 18.32 3.23 9.22
N GLU A 533 18.55 2.04 8.65
CA GLU A 533 18.06 1.68 7.31
C GLU A 533 16.52 1.70 7.25
N ASN A 534 15.85 1.13 8.25
CA ASN A 534 14.40 1.16 8.36
C ASN A 534 13.86 2.59 8.55
N LEU A 535 14.51 3.42 9.36
CA LEU A 535 14.15 4.82 9.54
C LEU A 535 14.38 5.65 8.25
N LYS A 536 15.44 5.35 7.50
CA LYS A 536 15.71 5.99 6.21
C LYS A 536 14.60 5.67 5.21
N ALA A 537 14.23 4.41 5.08
CA ALA A 537 13.12 3.99 4.24
C ALA A 537 11.80 4.68 4.67
N ALA A 538 11.47 4.64 5.95
CA ALA A 538 10.29 5.33 6.47
C ALA A 538 10.31 6.84 6.20
N LEU A 539 11.47 7.50 6.33
CA LEU A 539 11.63 8.92 6.04
C LEU A 539 11.43 9.24 4.55
N VAL A 540 11.98 8.42 3.64
CA VAL A 540 11.79 8.58 2.19
C VAL A 540 10.31 8.46 1.82
N GLN A 541 9.60 7.51 2.39
CA GLN A 541 8.14 7.36 2.21
C GLN A 541 7.38 8.56 2.78
N TRP A 542 7.74 8.99 3.98
CA TRP A 542 7.12 10.15 4.63
C TRP A 542 7.34 11.44 3.81
N LEU A 543 8.57 11.70 3.36
CA LEU A 543 8.89 12.86 2.52
C LEU A 543 8.08 12.84 1.21
N GLY A 544 7.98 11.70 0.56
CA GLY A 544 7.17 11.53 -0.65
C GLY A 544 5.70 11.90 -0.42
N SER A 545 5.17 11.60 0.76
CA SER A 545 3.80 11.97 1.14
C SER A 545 3.63 13.48 1.41
N GLN A 546 4.69 14.19 1.77
CA GLN A 546 4.64 15.62 2.13
C GLN A 546 5.01 16.56 0.98
N ALA A 547 5.91 16.15 0.10
CA ALA A 547 6.58 17.04 -0.85
C ALA A 547 5.81 17.31 -2.16
N GLY A 548 4.69 16.61 -2.40
CA GLY A 548 3.95 16.77 -3.66
C GLY A 548 4.77 16.35 -4.88
N VAL A 549 5.31 15.13 -4.85
CA VAL A 549 6.17 14.57 -5.91
C VAL A 549 5.46 14.63 -7.26
N GLN A 550 6.14 15.21 -8.27
CA GLN A 550 5.62 15.17 -9.64
C GLN A 550 5.85 13.79 -10.23
N ALA A 551 4.80 12.97 -10.22
CA ALA A 551 4.81 11.67 -10.88
C ALA A 551 4.73 11.81 -12.41
N PRO A 552 5.21 10.83 -13.19
CA PRO A 552 5.08 10.81 -14.64
C PRO A 552 3.65 11.01 -15.12
N ARG A 553 3.44 11.74 -16.20
CA ARG A 553 2.12 12.06 -16.74
C ARG A 553 2.10 12.15 -18.25
N ASP A 554 0.95 11.80 -18.85
CA ASP A 554 0.66 11.88 -20.30
C ASP A 554 1.71 11.18 -21.17
N VAL A 555 2.11 9.97 -20.77
CA VAL A 555 2.97 9.07 -21.53
C VAL A 555 2.39 7.67 -21.55
N VAL A 556 2.57 6.98 -22.70
CA VAL A 556 2.40 5.54 -22.84
C VAL A 556 3.78 4.93 -22.94
N ALA A 557 4.04 3.90 -22.16
CA ALA A 557 5.37 3.31 -22.08
C ALA A 557 5.32 1.80 -21.82
N TRP A 558 6.46 1.16 -22.05
CA TRP A 558 6.71 -0.23 -21.71
C TRP A 558 7.67 -0.30 -20.54
N VAL A 559 7.37 -1.16 -19.58
CA VAL A 559 8.18 -1.39 -18.37
C VAL A 559 8.31 -2.88 -18.10
N THR A 560 9.28 -3.25 -17.25
CA THR A 560 9.25 -4.51 -16.52
C THR A 560 8.90 -4.25 -15.06
N ASP A 561 8.28 -5.22 -14.42
CA ASP A 561 7.96 -5.17 -12.98
C ASP A 561 9.19 -5.37 -12.09
N LYS A 562 10.34 -5.74 -12.67
CA LYS A 562 11.61 -5.94 -11.98
C LYS A 562 12.56 -4.76 -12.15
N ASP A 563 13.50 -4.60 -11.19
CA ASP A 563 14.64 -3.72 -11.36
C ASP A 563 15.54 -4.25 -12.49
N LEU A 564 15.89 -3.39 -13.46
CA LEU A 564 16.68 -3.81 -14.62
C LEU A 564 18.16 -4.07 -14.29
N ILE A 565 18.66 -3.61 -13.15
CA ILE A 565 20.02 -3.89 -12.68
C ILE A 565 20.05 -5.13 -11.79
N ASP A 566 19.09 -5.25 -10.89
CA ASP A 566 18.92 -6.38 -9.99
C ASP A 566 17.54 -7.02 -10.15
N SER A 567 17.44 -8.04 -10.97
CA SER A 567 16.19 -8.73 -11.30
C SER A 567 15.53 -9.48 -10.13
N GLU A 568 16.21 -9.60 -8.98
CA GLU A 568 15.62 -10.14 -7.76
C GLU A 568 14.61 -9.16 -7.15
N ILE A 569 14.82 -7.86 -7.38
CA ILE A 569 14.05 -6.81 -6.75
C ILE A 569 12.81 -6.47 -7.58
N GLN A 570 11.65 -6.48 -6.93
CA GLN A 570 10.39 -6.02 -7.51
C GLN A 570 10.36 -4.48 -7.52
N ALA A 571 10.27 -3.88 -8.70
CA ALA A 571 10.24 -2.42 -8.87
C ALA A 571 8.82 -1.86 -8.99
N LEU A 572 7.89 -2.68 -9.51
CA LEU A 572 6.49 -2.32 -9.65
C LEU A 572 5.60 -3.42 -9.05
N GLU A 573 4.58 -3.01 -8.34
CA GLU A 573 3.57 -3.87 -7.74
C GLU A 573 2.26 -3.75 -8.51
N VAL A 574 1.67 -4.88 -8.86
CA VAL A 574 0.35 -4.89 -9.50
C VAL A 574 -0.73 -4.74 -8.45
N ARG A 575 -1.64 -3.80 -8.68
CA ARG A 575 -2.82 -3.56 -7.85
C ARG A 575 -4.08 -3.65 -8.69
N LEU A 576 -5.14 -4.19 -8.10
CA LEU A 576 -6.46 -4.25 -8.73
C LEU A 576 -7.38 -3.21 -8.08
N LEU A 577 -7.97 -2.34 -8.89
CA LEU A 577 -9.00 -1.42 -8.39
C LEU A 577 -10.32 -2.16 -8.27
N ILE A 578 -10.77 -2.38 -7.05
CA ILE A 578 -12.05 -3.03 -6.75
C ILE A 578 -12.97 -2.08 -6.01
N ASN A 579 -14.26 -2.15 -6.29
CA ASN A 579 -15.26 -1.39 -5.54
C ASN A 579 -15.78 -2.21 -4.33
N LYS A 580 -16.53 -1.54 -3.44
CA LYS A 580 -17.07 -2.19 -2.24
C LYS A 580 -17.90 -3.43 -2.55
N ARG A 581 -18.72 -3.40 -3.61
CA ARG A 581 -19.53 -4.56 -4.02
C ARG A 581 -18.67 -5.72 -4.51
N GLN A 582 -17.58 -5.44 -5.22
CA GLN A 582 -16.63 -6.47 -5.65
C GLN A 582 -15.89 -7.07 -4.46
N LEU A 583 -15.50 -6.24 -3.47
CA LEU A 583 -14.88 -6.71 -2.23
C LEU A 583 -15.83 -7.62 -1.44
N ASP A 584 -17.12 -7.25 -1.32
CA ASP A 584 -18.14 -8.09 -0.70
C ASP A 584 -18.35 -9.42 -1.43
N SER A 585 -18.29 -9.39 -2.77
CA SER A 585 -18.36 -10.62 -3.58
C SER A 585 -17.17 -11.54 -3.31
N LEU A 586 -15.96 -10.99 -3.22
CA LEU A 586 -14.75 -11.75 -2.85
C LEU A 586 -14.89 -12.36 -1.45
N ARG A 587 -15.28 -11.55 -0.48
CA ARG A 587 -15.52 -12.01 0.89
C ARG A 587 -16.49 -13.20 0.92
N THR A 588 -17.62 -13.06 0.23
CA THR A 588 -18.65 -14.12 0.16
C THR A 588 -18.09 -15.39 -0.48
N THR A 589 -17.30 -15.26 -1.55
CA THR A 589 -16.66 -16.39 -2.22
C THR A 589 -15.70 -17.11 -1.27
N LEU A 590 -14.83 -16.38 -0.57
CA LEU A 590 -13.89 -16.98 0.38
C LEU A 590 -14.60 -17.63 1.56
N GLN A 591 -15.70 -17.06 2.06
CA GLN A 591 -16.53 -17.65 3.11
C GLN A 591 -17.16 -18.99 2.67
N MET A 592 -17.60 -19.10 1.41
CA MET A 592 -18.10 -20.37 0.86
C MET A 592 -16.98 -21.42 0.80
N ILE A 593 -15.80 -21.06 0.32
CA ILE A 593 -14.65 -21.95 0.23
C ILE A 593 -14.22 -22.42 1.63
N LEU A 594 -14.12 -21.50 2.59
CA LEU A 594 -13.80 -21.79 3.98
C LEU A 594 -14.81 -22.76 4.61
N THR A 595 -16.10 -22.53 4.39
CA THR A 595 -17.19 -23.40 4.90
C THR A 595 -17.09 -24.79 4.29
N ALA A 596 -16.86 -24.89 2.98
CA ALA A 596 -16.68 -26.17 2.31
C ALA A 596 -15.49 -26.96 2.84
N GLY A 597 -14.34 -26.30 3.04
CA GLY A 597 -13.13 -26.91 3.60
C GLY A 597 -13.36 -27.47 5.01
N ARG A 598 -13.94 -26.67 5.90
CA ARG A 598 -14.27 -27.10 7.28
C ARG A 598 -15.27 -28.25 7.30
N THR A 599 -16.27 -28.20 6.42
CA THR A 599 -17.28 -29.29 6.32
C THR A 599 -16.64 -30.58 5.81
N GLY A 600 -15.79 -30.49 4.77
CA GLY A 600 -15.08 -31.64 4.21
C GLY A 600 -14.14 -32.31 5.22
N GLN A 601 -13.42 -31.54 6.03
CA GLN A 601 -12.59 -32.08 7.12
C GLN A 601 -13.38 -32.87 8.17
N ILE A 602 -14.59 -32.40 8.51
CA ILE A 602 -15.44 -33.02 9.55
C ILE A 602 -16.15 -34.25 9.01
N SER A 603 -16.72 -34.16 7.80
CA SER A 603 -17.55 -35.23 7.22
C SER A 603 -16.73 -36.30 6.49
N GLY A 604 -15.46 -35.99 6.12
CA GLY A 604 -14.66 -36.83 5.24
C GLY A 604 -15.14 -36.81 3.78
N ASP A 605 -16.05 -35.88 3.45
CA ASP A 605 -16.54 -35.70 2.09
C ASP A 605 -15.46 -35.01 1.21
N ASP A 606 -15.58 -35.23 -0.10
CA ASP A 606 -14.78 -34.55 -1.09
C ASP A 606 -14.95 -33.01 -1.00
N PHE A 607 -13.84 -32.29 -0.99
CA PHE A 607 -13.83 -30.82 -0.87
C PHE A 607 -14.73 -30.13 -1.89
N PHE A 608 -14.66 -30.57 -3.18
CA PHE A 608 -15.48 -29.97 -4.23
C PHE A 608 -16.97 -30.32 -4.10
N SER A 609 -17.31 -31.47 -3.57
CA SER A 609 -18.70 -31.84 -3.23
C SER A 609 -19.24 -30.96 -2.12
N SER A 610 -18.44 -30.71 -1.07
CA SER A 610 -18.78 -29.80 0.03
C SER A 610 -18.92 -28.35 -0.48
N LEU A 611 -18.04 -27.91 -1.38
CA LEU A 611 -18.09 -26.60 -2.00
C LEU A 611 -19.35 -26.44 -2.87
N GLN A 612 -19.72 -27.47 -3.64
CA GLN A 612 -20.95 -27.49 -4.42
C GLN A 612 -22.19 -27.35 -3.52
N ALA A 613 -22.23 -28.08 -2.41
CA ALA A 613 -23.32 -27.97 -1.44
C ALA A 613 -23.41 -26.56 -0.83
N ALA A 614 -22.28 -25.97 -0.43
CA ALA A 614 -22.23 -24.62 0.12
C ALA A 614 -22.66 -23.55 -0.91
N ALA A 615 -22.31 -23.73 -2.16
CA ALA A 615 -22.59 -22.79 -3.25
C ALA A 615 -23.97 -23.02 -3.94
N ALA A 616 -24.68 -24.08 -3.62
CA ALA A 616 -25.90 -24.51 -4.34
C ALA A 616 -26.99 -23.42 -4.43
N SER A 617 -27.08 -22.53 -3.45
CA SER A 617 -28.04 -21.42 -3.41
C SER A 617 -27.56 -20.14 -4.09
N THR A 618 -26.24 -19.99 -4.34
CA THR A 618 -25.63 -18.76 -4.80
C THR A 618 -24.88 -18.89 -6.11
N ALA A 619 -24.46 -20.11 -6.48
CA ALA A 619 -23.75 -20.36 -7.73
C ALA A 619 -24.67 -20.19 -8.95
N ARG A 620 -24.16 -19.49 -9.96
CA ARG A 620 -24.87 -19.32 -11.26
C ARG A 620 -25.00 -20.62 -12.05
N ASP A 621 -24.02 -21.52 -11.88
CA ASP A 621 -23.97 -22.82 -12.53
C ASP A 621 -23.33 -23.86 -11.61
N PRO A 622 -24.10 -24.60 -10.78
CA PRO A 622 -23.59 -25.63 -9.88
C PRO A 622 -22.89 -26.80 -10.61
N GLU A 623 -23.22 -27.04 -11.89
CA GLU A 623 -22.58 -28.09 -12.68
C GLU A 623 -21.13 -27.75 -13.04
N LEU A 624 -20.78 -26.47 -13.16
CA LEU A 624 -19.40 -26.05 -13.36
C LEU A 624 -18.53 -26.44 -12.17
N ILE A 625 -19.03 -26.28 -10.93
CA ILE A 625 -18.28 -26.64 -9.72
C ILE A 625 -17.98 -28.15 -9.73
N ARG A 626 -18.95 -28.97 -10.10
CA ARG A 626 -18.80 -30.43 -10.15
C ARG A 626 -17.77 -30.91 -11.19
N ARG A 627 -17.60 -30.17 -12.28
CA ARG A 627 -16.70 -30.52 -13.39
C ARG A 627 -15.35 -29.83 -13.27
N ALA A 628 -15.21 -28.89 -12.36
CA ALA A 628 -14.01 -28.11 -12.19
C ALA A 628 -12.86 -28.98 -11.66
N LYS A 629 -11.67 -28.79 -12.22
CA LYS A 629 -10.44 -29.42 -11.74
C LYS A 629 -9.70 -28.54 -10.72
N SER A 630 -9.98 -27.22 -10.74
CA SER A 630 -9.41 -26.26 -9.78
C SER A 630 -10.47 -25.25 -9.36
N LEU A 631 -10.25 -24.52 -8.27
CA LEU A 631 -11.14 -23.45 -7.80
C LEU A 631 -11.35 -22.37 -8.88
N ALA A 632 -10.33 -22.03 -9.66
CA ALA A 632 -10.45 -21.08 -10.76
C ALA A 632 -11.51 -21.50 -11.82
N GLN A 633 -11.73 -22.81 -12.00
CA GLN A 633 -12.67 -23.37 -12.99
C GLN A 633 -14.10 -23.52 -12.44
N THR A 634 -14.32 -23.32 -11.16
CA THR A 634 -15.63 -23.50 -10.52
C THR A 634 -16.67 -22.46 -10.96
N GLY A 635 -16.25 -21.33 -11.53
CA GLY A 635 -17.11 -20.17 -11.78
C GLY A 635 -17.52 -19.40 -10.51
N LEU A 636 -17.01 -19.78 -9.34
CA LEU A 636 -17.19 -19.04 -8.09
C LEU A 636 -16.27 -17.84 -8.03
N ILE A 637 -15.05 -17.99 -8.59
CA ILE A 637 -14.09 -16.88 -8.66
C ILE A 637 -14.66 -15.80 -9.59
N PRO A 638 -14.80 -14.57 -9.12
CA PRO A 638 -15.31 -13.47 -9.94
C PRO A 638 -14.52 -13.28 -11.23
N GLU A 639 -15.24 -12.99 -12.32
CA GLU A 639 -14.66 -12.89 -13.68
C GLU A 639 -13.56 -11.81 -13.76
N PHE A 640 -13.62 -10.77 -12.93
CA PHE A 640 -12.62 -9.71 -12.91
C PHE A 640 -11.24 -10.17 -12.40
N LEU A 641 -11.15 -11.33 -11.74
CA LEU A 641 -9.89 -11.96 -11.34
C LEU A 641 -9.34 -12.94 -12.41
N GLN A 642 -10.13 -13.28 -13.43
CA GLN A 642 -9.70 -14.22 -14.46
C GLN A 642 -8.79 -13.55 -15.47
N GLY A 643 -7.64 -14.19 -15.78
CA GLY A 643 -6.67 -13.68 -16.75
C GLY A 643 -5.86 -12.49 -16.24
N LEU A 644 -5.68 -12.38 -14.93
CA LEU A 644 -4.69 -11.49 -14.33
C LEU A 644 -3.27 -12.02 -14.57
N PRO A 645 -2.25 -11.17 -14.57
CA PRO A 645 -0.85 -11.57 -14.78
C PRO A 645 -0.25 -12.26 -13.52
N TYR A 646 -1.04 -13.03 -12.80
CA TYR A 646 -0.63 -13.81 -11.63
C TYR A 646 -1.56 -15.00 -11.44
N THR A 647 -1.06 -16.04 -10.79
CA THR A 647 -1.87 -17.15 -10.27
C THR A 647 -1.79 -17.14 -8.75
N SER A 648 -2.90 -17.45 -8.10
CA SER A 648 -2.95 -17.54 -6.64
C SER A 648 -3.03 -18.99 -6.22
N ARG A 649 -2.39 -19.30 -5.10
CA ARG A 649 -2.43 -20.63 -4.50
C ARG A 649 -3.87 -21.11 -4.24
N ILE A 650 -4.77 -20.17 -3.95
CA ILE A 650 -6.19 -20.47 -3.73
C ILE A 650 -6.87 -20.84 -5.05
N MET A 651 -6.59 -20.10 -6.13
CA MET A 651 -7.20 -20.36 -7.45
C MET A 651 -6.74 -21.70 -8.04
N ASP A 652 -5.50 -22.08 -7.77
CA ASP A 652 -4.90 -23.33 -8.29
C ASP A 652 -5.24 -24.55 -7.42
N MET A 653 -5.99 -24.38 -6.33
CA MET A 653 -6.43 -25.47 -5.48
C MET A 653 -7.24 -26.50 -6.28
N THR A 654 -6.80 -27.75 -6.22
CA THR A 654 -7.49 -28.91 -6.81
C THR A 654 -7.93 -29.87 -5.72
N ASN A 655 -8.85 -30.78 -6.06
CA ASN A 655 -9.28 -31.81 -5.13
C ASN A 655 -8.15 -32.77 -4.76
N GLU A 656 -7.32 -33.13 -5.76
CA GLU A 656 -6.16 -34.00 -5.56
C GLU A 656 -5.14 -33.32 -4.60
N LEU A 657 -4.90 -32.03 -4.77
CA LEU A 657 -4.00 -31.26 -3.91
C LEU A 657 -4.53 -31.20 -2.49
N TRP A 658 -5.81 -30.87 -2.31
CA TRP A 658 -6.47 -30.85 -1.00
C TRP A 658 -6.35 -32.19 -0.28
N ASN A 659 -6.64 -33.29 -0.97
CA ASN A 659 -6.59 -34.63 -0.40
C ASN A 659 -5.15 -35.14 -0.14
N SER A 660 -4.15 -34.53 -0.77
CA SER A 660 -2.73 -34.86 -0.53
C SER A 660 -2.16 -34.17 0.70
N TRP A 661 -2.83 -33.15 1.22
CA TRP A 661 -2.36 -32.37 2.36
C TRP A 661 -2.60 -33.09 3.69
N SER A 662 -1.72 -32.83 4.64
CA SER A 662 -1.98 -33.16 6.05
C SER A 662 -3.13 -32.30 6.59
N VAL A 663 -3.69 -32.71 7.72
CA VAL A 663 -4.70 -31.89 8.41
C VAL A 663 -4.15 -30.51 8.78
N ASP A 664 -2.90 -30.45 9.20
CA ASP A 664 -2.23 -29.19 9.54
C ASP A 664 -2.08 -28.28 8.32
N ASP A 665 -1.74 -28.81 7.13
CA ASP A 665 -1.67 -28.03 5.88
C ASP A 665 -3.04 -27.50 5.46
N GLN A 666 -4.09 -28.32 5.60
CA GLN A 666 -5.47 -27.93 5.35
C GLN A 666 -5.89 -26.82 6.31
N ASP A 667 -5.58 -26.96 7.60
CA ASP A 667 -5.87 -25.95 8.63
C ASP A 667 -5.14 -24.63 8.34
N MET A 668 -3.88 -24.67 7.94
CA MET A 668 -3.15 -23.46 7.53
C MET A 668 -3.78 -22.76 6.31
N PHE A 669 -4.21 -23.52 5.31
CA PHE A 669 -4.92 -22.96 4.16
C PHE A 669 -6.25 -22.30 4.56
N LEU A 670 -7.05 -22.97 5.41
CA LEU A 670 -8.32 -22.41 5.91
C LEU A 670 -8.08 -21.17 6.78
N ALA A 671 -7.01 -21.17 7.57
CA ALA A 671 -6.60 -20.00 8.35
C ALA A 671 -6.19 -18.82 7.47
N ASP A 672 -5.48 -19.05 6.35
CA ASP A 672 -5.16 -18.00 5.36
C ASP A 672 -6.42 -17.40 4.72
N LEU A 673 -7.41 -18.25 4.37
CA LEU A 673 -8.70 -17.76 3.89
C LEU A 673 -9.41 -16.88 4.93
N GLU A 674 -9.41 -17.29 6.20
CA GLU A 674 -10.01 -16.51 7.29
C GLU A 674 -9.30 -15.18 7.48
N ALA A 675 -7.97 -15.15 7.43
CA ALA A 675 -7.17 -13.92 7.51
C ALA A 675 -7.51 -12.94 6.38
N ARG A 676 -7.65 -13.41 5.14
CA ARG A 676 -8.05 -12.58 3.98
C ARG A 676 -9.46 -12.03 4.14
N ILE A 677 -10.42 -12.85 4.60
CA ILE A 677 -11.78 -12.39 4.89
C ILE A 677 -11.77 -11.24 5.90
N MET A 678 -11.01 -11.37 6.97
CA MET A 678 -10.87 -10.32 7.99
C MET A 678 -10.18 -9.06 7.45
N ALA A 679 -9.19 -9.21 6.56
CA ALA A 679 -8.59 -8.08 5.87
C ALA A 679 -9.60 -7.33 5.00
N TYR A 680 -10.44 -8.06 4.26
CA TYR A 680 -11.50 -7.43 3.45
C TYR A 680 -12.52 -6.69 4.30
N GLU A 681 -12.89 -7.21 5.46
CA GLU A 681 -13.77 -6.51 6.42
C GLU A 681 -13.10 -5.24 6.94
N THR A 682 -11.81 -5.32 7.31
CA THR A 682 -11.04 -4.16 7.77
C THR A 682 -10.94 -3.08 6.69
N ILE A 683 -10.64 -3.45 5.44
CA ILE A 683 -10.58 -2.53 4.30
C ILE A 683 -11.96 -1.92 4.01
N HIS A 684 -13.03 -2.75 4.01
CA HIS A 684 -14.39 -2.31 3.75
C HIS A 684 -14.86 -1.24 4.76
N ASP A 685 -14.54 -1.45 6.03
CA ASP A 685 -14.98 -0.58 7.14
C ASP A 685 -14.07 0.65 7.32
N SER A 686 -12.88 0.63 6.74
CA SER A 686 -12.00 1.80 6.77
C SER A 686 -12.60 2.96 5.95
N PRO A 687 -12.61 4.18 6.50
CA PRO A 687 -13.01 5.37 5.74
C PRO A 687 -11.92 5.82 4.77
N GLU A 688 -10.68 5.38 4.96
CA GLU A 688 -9.50 5.79 4.20
C GLU A 688 -9.21 4.85 3.04
N GLY A 689 -8.54 5.36 2.01
CA GLY A 689 -8.08 4.57 0.86
C GLY A 689 -9.13 4.37 -0.25
N TRP A 690 -10.40 4.67 0.00
CA TRP A 690 -11.45 4.60 -1.02
C TRP A 690 -11.47 5.84 -1.90
N VAL A 691 -11.45 5.65 -3.20
CA VAL A 691 -11.37 6.74 -4.17
C VAL A 691 -12.54 6.69 -5.15
N GLN A 692 -13.16 7.84 -5.35
CA GLN A 692 -14.17 8.01 -6.38
C GLN A 692 -13.51 8.15 -7.75
N LEU A 693 -13.57 7.13 -8.61
CA LEU A 693 -13.06 7.21 -9.98
C LEU A 693 -13.99 7.96 -10.91
N ASN A 694 -15.28 7.78 -10.74
CA ASN A 694 -16.32 8.40 -11.53
C ASN A 694 -17.10 9.40 -10.67
N ARG A 695 -17.82 10.32 -11.28
CA ARG A 695 -18.75 11.21 -10.59
C ARG A 695 -20.02 10.46 -10.16
N SER A 696 -19.86 9.35 -9.46
CA SER A 696 -20.97 8.60 -8.87
C SER A 696 -21.14 9.04 -7.42
N ASP A 697 -22.35 9.38 -7.02
CA ASP A 697 -22.68 9.69 -5.63
C ASP A 697 -22.86 8.41 -4.78
N ASP A 698 -22.80 7.22 -5.41
CA ASP A 698 -22.91 5.94 -4.71
C ASP A 698 -21.55 5.51 -4.14
N PRO A 699 -21.36 5.49 -2.81
CA PRO A 699 -20.13 5.02 -2.19
C PRO A 699 -19.76 3.58 -2.55
N GLY A 700 -20.73 2.77 -2.97
CA GLY A 700 -20.50 1.40 -3.46
C GLY A 700 -19.71 1.32 -4.75
N ASP A 701 -19.57 2.43 -5.49
CA ASP A 701 -18.78 2.54 -6.73
C ASP A 701 -17.35 3.07 -6.47
N TYR A 702 -17.03 3.51 -5.25
CA TYR A 702 -15.67 3.91 -4.89
C TYR A 702 -14.75 2.70 -4.96
N VAL A 703 -13.51 2.90 -5.38
CA VAL A 703 -12.52 1.85 -5.58
C VAL A 703 -11.40 1.93 -4.55
N TYR A 704 -10.87 0.77 -4.22
CA TYR A 704 -9.69 0.58 -3.39
C TYR A 704 -8.62 -0.18 -4.20
N PRO A 705 -7.35 0.26 -4.19
CA PRO A 705 -6.26 -0.41 -4.91
C PRO A 705 -5.72 -1.58 -4.09
N ILE A 706 -6.37 -2.74 -4.17
CA ILE A 706 -5.95 -3.94 -3.44
C ILE A 706 -4.71 -4.56 -4.08
N THR A 707 -3.77 -5.04 -3.26
CA THR A 707 -2.58 -5.77 -3.73
C THR A 707 -2.95 -7.18 -4.17
N LEU A 708 -2.13 -7.78 -5.04
CA LEU A 708 -2.36 -9.16 -5.48
C LEU A 708 -2.28 -10.17 -4.33
N ASP A 709 -1.41 -9.92 -3.34
CA ASP A 709 -1.21 -10.82 -2.19
C ASP A 709 -2.46 -10.97 -1.32
N LEU A 710 -3.35 -9.99 -1.33
CA LEU A 710 -4.63 -10.06 -0.64
C LEU A 710 -5.73 -10.69 -1.50
N LEU A 711 -5.53 -10.90 -2.81
CA LEU A 711 -6.53 -11.55 -3.66
C LEU A 711 -6.53 -13.07 -3.49
N PRO A 712 -7.68 -13.73 -3.74
CA PRO A 712 -7.78 -15.18 -3.62
C PRO A 712 -6.93 -15.95 -4.61
#